data_0d9d872a72127a112896efc3c4a8cd36
#
_entry.id   0d9d872a72127a112896efc3c4a8cd36
#
_cell.length_a   1.000
_cell.length_b   1.000
_cell.length_c   1.000
_cell.angle_alpha   90.00
_cell.angle_beta   90.00
_cell.angle_gamma   90.00
#
_symmetry.space_group_name_H-M   'P 1'
#
loop_
_entity.id
_entity.type
_entity.pdbx_description
1 polymer ?
#
loop_
_entity_poly.entity_id
_entity_poly.type
_entity_poly.pdbx_seq_one_letter_code
_entity_poly.pdbx_strand_id
1 'polypeptide(L)'
;MKKLILTGIWLLCGFLLPAQELEQNVEERLQTFFREYTTHTANIGTCKLDSFRIDFRKKKLLVYTNECFAYQPLRPETVDAIYRHLGQILPGPVNYFDLTVFADGKSIEELIPNLYRKGKKDKARLFSHLEYKGTPWVTRTSRPYDITRGLEGRHIALWQSHGKYYINDKDKWGWQRPRLFCTTEDQFTQSFILPYLLPMLENAGANVFTPRERDTQKQEVIVDNDGSLSGHGGQGSLYLDVKSRKARWEQTSRPGFAQRKRVYQDNENPFLSGTARFAKTEKKKDKAFAEWVPDIPETREYAVYVSYQTLPGSVSDAKYLVFHNGGVTEFKVNQQIGSGTWVYLGTFTFDKGRNDYGMVVLSNESKEKGVVCADAVRFGGGMGNIARGGQTSGLPRYLEGARYFAQWAGMPYPVYGGYEGKNDMNDDINVRSRTVNYLAGKSLFNPTEEGLGIPFEMSMALHSDAGFSKEDEIIGTLGIYTTNFNNGRLHAGTDRHASRDLSDILLTQLQRDIRSTFNVDWTRRSLWNRNYSETRLPAVPSTIVELLSHQNFADMRLGHDPNFKFTVGRALYKAILQYICSQHGRDYVVQPLPVSHFAIRFGQKKNTLELSWQGEEDPLEPTAKPREYIVYTRIGRGGFDNGVRVSSPSHTVKIEPGIVYSFKVTAVNRGGESFPSEILAAYKAKREKGQILIVNGFDRISGPAVIDTPDAAGFDLSQDPGVPYLYDISLCGAQQNFSRKEAGRRLGESSDKYEGMKIIGNTFDYPFVHGKAIQAAGNYSFVSCSDEAVEKGILSLEDYPIVDYILGLEKEDNSSNPARNTYYKTFSSPMQRILTSYCQSGGHLLVSGAYVGSDMDSSQGNKEFIQNILKYRHGNSLKTDGDKIAVRGLGHTFTLPRLPNEQSYPVTSPDCILPMSPAFPVMTYAISNTPAAVAYQGNDYRTFVMGFPFESIREETSRNAIMASILRFLTTDYTD
;
A
#
# COMPACT_ATOMS: atom_id res chain seq x y z
N MET A 1 26.60 79.30 27.15
CA MET A 1 25.71 78.05 27.08
C MET A 1 24.99 77.89 25.75
N LYS A 2 24.46 78.95 25.10
CA LYS A 2 23.75 78.77 23.80
C LYS A 2 24.62 78.30 22.61
N LYS A 3 25.90 78.60 22.56
CA LYS A 3 26.82 78.13 21.47
C LYS A 3 27.23 76.66 21.64
N LEU A 4 27.31 76.14 22.85
CA LEU A 4 27.61 74.70 23.07
C LEU A 4 26.43 73.78 22.76
N ILE A 5 25.18 74.25 22.90
CA ILE A 5 23.98 73.47 22.58
C ILE A 5 23.77 73.28 21.06
N LEU A 6 24.07 74.43 20.31
CA LEU A 6 23.97 74.34 18.85
C LEU A 6 25.03 73.40 18.20
N THR A 7 26.26 73.37 18.74
CA THR A 7 27.34 72.50 18.27
C THR A 7 27.03 70.99 18.59
N GLY A 8 26.40 70.71 19.73
CA GLY A 8 25.99 69.38 20.10
C GLY A 8 24.83 68.84 19.23
N ILE A 9 23.94 69.73 18.81
CA ILE A 9 22.82 69.37 17.91
C ILE A 9 23.31 69.12 16.48
N TRP A 10 24.26 69.91 15.98
CA TRP A 10 24.87 69.68 14.69
C TRP A 10 25.74 68.43 14.62
N LEU A 11 26.47 68.07 15.66
CA LEU A 11 27.21 66.83 15.77
C LEU A 11 26.25 65.61 15.88
N LEU A 12 25.16 65.71 16.59
CA LEU A 12 24.13 64.66 16.62
C LEU A 12 23.42 64.49 15.27
N CYS A 13 23.02 65.56 14.61
CA CYS A 13 22.44 65.50 13.26
C CYS A 13 23.43 65.03 12.21
N GLY A 14 24.73 65.42 12.29
CA GLY A 14 25.76 64.96 11.36
C GLY A 14 26.14 63.49 11.48
N PHE A 15 25.82 62.80 12.57
CA PHE A 15 25.97 61.37 12.76
C PHE A 15 24.66 60.57 12.45
N LEU A 16 23.49 61.24 12.52
CA LEU A 16 22.20 60.59 12.25
C LEU A 16 21.95 60.44 10.74
N LEU A 17 22.37 61.36 9.88
CA LEU A 17 22.18 61.33 8.43
C LEU A 17 22.94 60.12 7.76
N PRO A 18 24.24 59.88 8.07
CA PRO A 18 24.94 58.73 7.51
C PRO A 18 24.41 57.40 8.02
N ALA A 19 23.87 57.34 9.26
CA ALA A 19 23.28 56.13 9.80
C ALA A 19 21.95 55.78 9.12
N GLN A 20 21.12 56.77 8.85
CA GLN A 20 19.82 56.61 8.19
C GLN A 20 20.01 56.22 6.70
N GLU A 21 20.98 56.79 6.01
CA GLU A 21 21.32 56.42 4.64
C GLU A 21 21.85 54.98 4.55
N LEU A 22 22.64 54.54 5.54
CA LEU A 22 23.12 53.17 5.65
C LEU A 22 21.97 52.17 5.91
N GLU A 23 21.06 52.51 6.84
CA GLU A 23 19.88 51.68 7.13
C GLU A 23 19.00 51.54 5.88
N GLN A 24 18.76 52.63 5.14
CA GLN A 24 17.99 52.57 3.89
C GLN A 24 18.66 51.70 2.82
N ASN A 25 19.98 51.80 2.66
CA ASN A 25 20.74 50.97 1.70
C ASN A 25 20.69 49.48 2.11
N VAL A 26 20.79 49.15 3.41
CA VAL A 26 20.62 47.80 3.91
C VAL A 26 19.22 47.28 3.59
N GLU A 27 18.18 48.06 3.84
CA GLU A 27 16.79 47.70 3.57
C GLU A 27 16.56 47.38 2.10
N GLU A 28 16.96 48.26 1.18
CA GLU A 28 16.82 48.09 -0.27
C GLU A 28 17.49 46.80 -0.77
N ARG A 29 18.67 46.49 -0.28
CA ARG A 29 19.41 45.28 -0.64
C ARG A 29 18.76 44.01 -0.10
N LEU A 30 18.30 44.03 1.14
CA LEU A 30 17.56 42.90 1.73
C LEU A 30 16.23 42.68 1.03
N GLN A 31 15.45 43.76 0.76
CA GLN A 31 14.18 43.65 0.01
C GLN A 31 14.39 43.06 -1.37
N THR A 32 15.44 43.52 -2.08
CA THR A 32 15.77 42.96 -3.39
C THR A 32 16.15 41.49 -3.31
N PHE A 33 17.01 41.10 -2.35
CA PHE A 33 17.42 39.72 -2.16
C PHE A 33 16.21 38.82 -1.94
N PHE A 34 15.33 39.14 -1.01
CA PHE A 34 14.19 38.26 -0.69
C PHE A 34 13.16 38.25 -1.83
N ARG A 35 12.92 39.34 -2.50
CA ARG A 35 12.01 39.40 -3.64
C ARG A 35 12.49 38.51 -4.81
N GLU A 36 13.81 38.47 -5.04
CA GLU A 36 14.43 37.71 -6.14
C GLU A 36 14.84 36.29 -5.71
N TYR A 37 14.67 35.97 -4.42
CA TYR A 37 15.07 34.68 -3.89
C TYR A 37 14.19 33.57 -4.44
N THR A 38 14.83 32.61 -5.10
CA THR A 38 14.22 31.39 -5.61
C THR A 38 15.01 30.18 -5.15
N THR A 39 14.37 29.04 -5.08
CA THR A 39 15.03 27.76 -4.81
C THR A 39 14.64 26.74 -5.85
N HIS A 40 15.62 26.00 -6.37
CA HIS A 40 15.39 24.91 -7.33
C HIS A 40 14.84 23.63 -6.69
N THR A 41 14.81 23.59 -5.35
CA THR A 41 14.41 22.40 -4.61
C THR A 41 12.96 22.40 -4.16
N ALA A 42 12.32 23.58 -4.10
CA ALA A 42 10.95 23.71 -3.63
C ALA A 42 10.27 24.96 -4.22
N ASN A 43 8.96 24.88 -4.45
CA ASN A 43 8.14 26.05 -4.73
C ASN A 43 7.62 26.60 -3.41
N ILE A 44 8.16 27.72 -2.96
CA ILE A 44 7.88 28.32 -1.63
C ILE A 44 7.02 29.57 -1.66
N GLY A 45 6.65 30.04 -2.84
CA GLY A 45 5.97 31.33 -3.00
C GLY A 45 6.91 32.53 -2.90
N THR A 46 6.34 33.73 -2.77
CA THR A 46 7.11 34.98 -2.75
C THR A 46 7.68 35.29 -1.37
N CYS A 47 9.00 35.32 -1.26
CA CYS A 47 9.69 35.73 -0.05
C CYS A 47 9.71 37.27 0.08
N LYS A 48 9.64 37.76 1.33
CA LYS A 48 9.67 39.20 1.64
C LYS A 48 10.44 39.44 2.92
N LEU A 49 11.08 40.63 2.95
CA LEU A 49 11.60 41.18 4.19
C LEU A 49 10.41 41.72 5.01
N ASP A 50 10.25 41.31 6.25
CA ASP A 50 9.27 41.86 7.18
C ASP A 50 9.87 43.02 7.97
N SER A 51 11.07 42.83 8.50
CA SER A 51 11.84 43.86 9.22
C SER A 51 13.29 43.46 9.38
N PHE A 52 14.11 44.40 9.81
CA PHE A 52 15.48 44.15 10.23
C PHE A 52 15.87 45.02 11.42
N ARG A 53 16.93 44.63 12.12
CA ARG A 53 17.49 45.43 13.22
C ARG A 53 19.01 45.38 13.19
N ILE A 54 19.63 46.55 13.20
CA ILE A 54 21.09 46.72 13.31
C ILE A 54 21.45 47.10 14.77
N ASP A 55 22.32 46.32 15.37
CA ASP A 55 22.95 46.63 16.68
C ASP A 55 24.42 46.95 16.43
N PHE A 56 24.73 48.23 16.23
CA PHE A 56 26.11 48.72 15.96
C PHE A 56 27.07 48.43 17.13
N ARG A 57 26.57 48.41 18.36
CA ARG A 57 27.42 48.16 19.54
C ARG A 57 27.85 46.70 19.62
N LYS A 58 26.94 45.80 19.32
CA LYS A 58 27.20 44.35 19.35
C LYS A 58 27.64 43.80 18.01
N LYS A 59 27.69 44.66 16.97
CA LYS A 59 27.95 44.29 15.57
C LYS A 59 27.03 43.14 15.11
N LYS A 60 25.72 43.30 15.31
CA LYS A 60 24.74 42.32 14.91
C LYS A 60 23.72 42.86 13.92
N LEU A 61 23.37 42.05 12.92
CA LEU A 61 22.26 42.34 12.00
C LEU A 61 21.25 41.19 12.14
N LEU A 62 20.06 41.52 12.60
CA LEU A 62 18.94 40.60 12.72
C LEU A 62 17.95 40.89 11.58
N VAL A 63 17.63 39.89 10.79
CA VAL A 63 16.75 39.99 9.60
C VAL A 63 15.55 39.08 9.80
N TYR A 64 14.36 39.62 9.66
CA TYR A 64 13.10 38.91 9.83
C TYR A 64 12.39 38.84 8.48
N THR A 65 11.99 37.64 8.07
CA THR A 65 11.33 37.37 6.81
C THR A 65 9.93 36.84 7.02
N ASN A 66 9.10 36.90 5.98
CA ASN A 66 7.79 36.24 5.99
C ASN A 66 7.95 34.70 6.07
N GLU A 67 6.85 34.03 6.41
CA GLU A 67 6.80 32.57 6.59
C GLU A 67 7.24 31.77 5.37
N CYS A 68 7.06 32.31 4.14
CA CYS A 68 7.45 31.63 2.90
C CYS A 68 8.94 31.23 2.89
N PHE A 69 9.81 32.00 3.52
CA PHE A 69 11.23 31.69 3.58
C PHE A 69 11.53 30.42 4.41
N ALA A 70 10.65 30.10 5.39
CA ALA A 70 10.73 28.86 6.19
C ALA A 70 10.20 27.61 5.44
N TYR A 71 9.49 27.78 4.31
CA TYR A 71 8.82 26.67 3.60
C TYR A 71 9.77 25.79 2.80
N GLN A 72 11.01 26.21 2.62
CA GLN A 72 12.05 25.46 1.91
C GLN A 72 12.70 24.37 2.77
N PRO A 73 13.35 23.37 2.11
CA PRO A 73 14.15 22.36 2.80
C PRO A 73 15.51 22.94 3.22
N LEU A 74 15.56 23.53 4.40
CA LEU A 74 16.80 24.09 4.93
C LEU A 74 17.80 22.99 5.27
N ARG A 75 19.04 23.15 4.76
CA ARG A 75 20.19 22.25 4.97
C ARG A 75 21.40 23.11 5.35
N PRO A 76 22.44 22.56 5.99
CA PRO A 76 23.64 23.32 6.32
C PRO A 76 24.19 24.09 5.12
N GLU A 77 24.31 23.42 3.97
CA GLU A 77 24.85 23.97 2.74
C GLU A 77 23.97 25.11 2.19
N THR A 78 22.66 24.99 2.29
CA THR A 78 21.70 26.01 1.86
C THR A 78 21.79 27.24 2.77
N VAL A 79 21.86 27.06 4.08
CA VAL A 79 22.00 28.12 5.07
C VAL A 79 23.33 28.86 4.86
N ASP A 80 24.44 28.14 4.69
CA ASP A 80 25.75 28.70 4.41
C ASP A 80 25.76 29.54 3.11
N ALA A 81 25.06 29.07 2.07
CA ALA A 81 24.93 29.79 0.81
C ALA A 81 24.12 31.08 0.96
N ILE A 82 23.02 31.04 1.73
CA ILE A 82 22.19 32.22 2.03
C ILE A 82 23.04 33.29 2.73
N TYR A 83 23.75 32.93 3.82
CA TYR A 83 24.57 33.86 4.57
C TYR A 83 25.73 34.42 3.73
N ARG A 84 26.36 33.60 2.94
CA ARG A 84 27.45 34.03 2.04
C ARG A 84 26.95 35.07 1.02
N HIS A 85 25.80 34.84 0.42
CA HIS A 85 25.21 35.74 -0.55
C HIS A 85 24.81 37.07 0.13
N LEU A 86 24.15 37.04 1.27
CA LEU A 86 23.79 38.22 2.04
C LEU A 86 25.05 39.02 2.45
N GLY A 87 26.10 38.35 2.91
CA GLY A 87 27.39 39.00 3.23
C GLY A 87 28.04 39.70 2.05
N GLN A 88 27.83 39.20 0.81
CA GLN A 88 28.37 39.83 -0.41
C GLN A 88 27.61 41.08 -0.85
N ILE A 89 26.29 41.12 -0.63
CA ILE A 89 25.43 42.23 -1.07
C ILE A 89 25.31 43.34 -0.05
N LEU A 90 25.50 43.08 1.24
CA LEU A 90 25.35 44.01 2.31
C LEU A 90 26.48 45.10 2.23
N PRO A 91 26.14 46.38 2.52
CA PRO A 91 27.15 47.44 2.49
C PRO A 91 28.10 47.34 3.69
N GLY A 92 29.35 47.85 3.51
CA GLY A 92 30.24 48.05 4.65
C GLY A 92 29.75 49.20 5.55
N PRO A 93 29.92 49.07 6.89
CA PRO A 93 30.58 48.01 7.64
C PRO A 93 29.66 46.83 8.05
N VAL A 94 28.39 46.83 7.66
CA VAL A 94 27.36 45.88 8.12
C VAL A 94 27.60 44.47 7.59
N ASN A 95 28.30 44.36 6.46
CA ASN A 95 28.65 43.02 5.89
C ASN A 95 29.62 42.17 6.78
N TYR A 96 30.24 42.80 7.81
CA TYR A 96 31.07 42.11 8.80
C TYR A 96 30.36 41.85 10.14
N PHE A 97 29.07 42.18 10.22
CA PHE A 97 28.29 41.94 11.42
C PHE A 97 27.87 40.49 11.52
N ASP A 98 27.64 40.05 12.76
CA ASP A 98 27.02 38.77 13.07
C ASP A 98 25.56 38.78 12.56
N LEU A 99 25.36 38.18 11.40
CA LEU A 99 24.08 38.14 10.70
C LEU A 99 23.25 36.92 11.13
N THR A 100 22.01 37.19 11.50
CA THR A 100 21.03 36.12 11.77
C THR A 100 19.74 36.40 10.99
N VAL A 101 19.31 35.42 10.18
CA VAL A 101 18.05 35.47 9.43
C VAL A 101 17.00 34.63 10.16
N PHE A 102 15.85 35.24 10.45
CA PHE A 102 14.70 34.61 11.09
C PHE A 102 13.57 34.41 10.10
N ALA A 103 12.98 33.21 10.11
CA ALA A 103 11.76 32.89 9.40
C ALA A 103 10.85 32.06 10.32
N ASP A 104 9.56 32.33 10.32
CA ASP A 104 8.57 31.61 11.18
C ASP A 104 9.01 31.57 12.67
N GLY A 105 9.57 32.69 13.16
CA GLY A 105 9.99 32.86 14.55
C GLY A 105 11.24 32.09 14.98
N LYS A 106 11.95 31.45 14.07
CA LYS A 106 13.22 30.74 14.31
C LYS A 106 14.33 31.24 13.40
N SER A 107 15.58 31.16 13.85
CA SER A 107 16.71 31.35 12.93
C SER A 107 16.72 30.22 11.89
N ILE A 108 17.19 30.48 10.67
CA ILE A 108 17.18 29.50 9.60
C ILE A 108 18.02 28.26 9.92
N GLU A 109 19.04 28.38 10.78
CA GLU A 109 19.82 27.26 11.30
C GLU A 109 18.98 26.37 12.22
N GLU A 110 18.11 26.98 13.03
CA GLU A 110 17.21 26.23 13.91
C GLU A 110 16.15 25.46 13.11
N LEU A 111 15.84 25.89 11.88
CA LEU A 111 14.89 25.23 10.99
C LEU A 111 15.50 24.02 10.24
N ILE A 112 16.80 23.79 10.31
CA ILE A 112 17.43 22.56 9.78
C ILE A 112 16.92 21.36 10.61
N PRO A 113 16.31 20.33 9.99
CA PRO A 113 15.88 19.13 10.71
C PRO A 113 17.06 18.42 11.40
N ASN A 114 16.81 17.86 12.55
CA ASN A 114 17.84 17.17 13.34
C ASN A 114 18.60 16.08 12.56
N LEU A 115 17.93 15.39 11.66
CA LEU A 115 18.53 14.37 10.80
C LEU A 115 19.69 14.91 9.95
N TYR A 116 19.59 16.17 9.48
CA TYR A 116 20.54 16.78 8.55
C TYR A 116 21.56 17.69 9.24
N ARG A 117 21.47 17.92 10.56
CA ARG A 117 22.44 18.77 11.29
C ARG A 117 23.80 18.08 11.40
N LYS A 118 24.86 18.77 10.99
CA LYS A 118 26.25 18.30 11.11
C LYS A 118 26.83 18.40 12.52
N GLY A 119 26.22 19.18 13.40
CA GLY A 119 26.70 19.43 14.75
C GLY A 119 25.72 19.02 15.83
N LYS A 120 25.61 19.86 16.88
CA LYS A 120 24.72 19.61 18.01
C LYS A 120 23.26 19.56 17.56
N LYS A 121 22.59 18.44 17.86
CA LYS A 121 21.16 18.26 17.65
C LYS A 121 20.34 19.04 18.67
N ASP A 122 19.18 19.53 18.27
CA ASP A 122 18.22 20.14 19.17
C ASP A 122 17.51 19.06 20.00
N LYS A 123 17.89 18.95 21.25
CA LYS A 123 17.35 17.95 22.18
C LYS A 123 15.87 18.12 22.49
N ALA A 124 15.34 19.34 22.36
CA ALA A 124 13.93 19.60 22.60
C ALA A 124 12.99 18.91 21.57
N ARG A 125 13.52 18.58 20.38
CA ARG A 125 12.80 17.86 19.32
C ARG A 125 12.98 16.35 19.35
N LEU A 126 13.85 15.81 20.22
CA LEU A 126 14.19 14.39 20.27
C LEU A 126 13.39 13.67 21.36
N PHE A 127 13.18 12.37 21.17
CA PHE A 127 12.58 11.47 22.15
C PHE A 127 13.59 10.94 23.20
N SER A 128 14.66 11.68 23.46
CA SER A 128 15.77 11.20 24.32
C SER A 128 15.34 10.70 25.70
N HIS A 129 14.18 11.11 26.19
CA HIS A 129 13.58 10.67 27.47
C HIS A 129 12.28 9.86 27.27
N LEU A 130 11.92 9.52 26.05
CA LEU A 130 10.64 8.91 25.67
C LEU A 130 10.87 7.54 24.99
N GLU A 131 11.77 6.72 25.53
CA GLU A 131 12.00 5.35 25.05
C GLU A 131 11.00 4.39 25.69
N TYR A 132 10.04 3.89 24.90
CA TYR A 132 9.15 2.83 25.35
C TYR A 132 9.91 1.51 25.45
N LYS A 133 10.00 0.96 26.64
CA LYS A 133 10.70 -0.30 26.95
C LYS A 133 9.75 -1.46 27.27
N GLY A 134 8.45 -1.21 27.19
CA GLY A 134 7.44 -2.24 27.42
C GLY A 134 7.30 -3.20 26.25
N THR A 135 6.49 -4.24 26.43
CA THR A 135 6.11 -5.16 25.37
C THR A 135 5.25 -4.43 24.34
N PRO A 136 5.49 -4.58 23.03
CA PRO A 136 4.64 -4.00 21.99
C PRO A 136 3.19 -4.44 22.11
N TRP A 137 2.27 -3.67 21.55
CA TRP A 137 0.84 -4.01 21.60
C TRP A 137 0.57 -5.38 21.01
N VAL A 138 1.12 -5.65 19.81
CA VAL A 138 1.05 -6.97 19.16
C VAL A 138 2.45 -7.38 18.69
N THR A 139 2.80 -8.63 18.91
CA THR A 139 4.03 -9.25 18.39
C THR A 139 3.71 -10.57 17.72
N ARG A 140 4.03 -10.71 16.42
CA ARG A 140 3.91 -11.97 15.68
C ARG A 140 5.12 -12.86 16.00
N THR A 141 4.92 -13.89 16.81
CA THR A 141 6.01 -14.79 17.25
C THR A 141 6.32 -15.93 16.28
N SER A 142 5.43 -16.18 15.32
CA SER A 142 5.65 -17.16 14.22
C SER A 142 6.52 -16.63 13.09
N ARG A 143 6.93 -15.37 13.11
CA ARG A 143 7.84 -14.82 12.10
C ARG A 143 9.19 -15.51 12.20
N PRO A 144 9.72 -16.10 11.09
CA PRO A 144 10.94 -16.93 11.14
C PRO A 144 12.25 -16.12 11.10
N TYR A 145 12.19 -14.80 11.22
CA TYR A 145 13.35 -13.89 11.18
C TYR A 145 13.20 -12.77 12.20
N ASP A 146 14.33 -12.12 12.55
CA ASP A 146 14.40 -11.03 13.51
C ASP A 146 14.63 -9.68 12.80
N ILE A 147 13.93 -8.63 13.28
CA ILE A 147 14.11 -7.26 12.84
C ILE A 147 14.84 -6.48 13.92
N THR A 148 16.08 -6.08 13.66
CA THR A 148 16.93 -5.42 14.67
C THR A 148 17.27 -3.97 14.36
N ARG A 149 17.05 -3.53 13.10
CA ARG A 149 17.33 -2.18 12.60
C ARG A 149 16.18 -1.63 11.74
N GLY A 150 14.99 -2.17 11.91
CA GLY A 150 13.73 -1.69 11.36
C GLY A 150 12.91 -0.94 12.41
N LEU A 151 11.61 -1.18 12.38
CA LEU A 151 10.61 -0.55 13.26
C LEU A 151 10.04 -1.53 14.30
N GLU A 152 10.75 -2.60 14.62
CA GLU A 152 10.29 -3.60 15.57
C GLU A 152 9.84 -2.97 16.89
N GLY A 153 8.59 -3.24 17.26
CA GLY A 153 7.98 -2.74 18.49
C GLY A 153 7.61 -1.26 18.49
N ARG A 154 7.76 -0.54 17.36
CA ARG A 154 7.32 0.84 17.25
C ARG A 154 5.83 0.92 16.93
N HIS A 155 5.16 1.97 17.43
CA HIS A 155 3.74 2.17 17.24
C HIS A 155 3.53 3.45 16.44
N ILE A 156 2.83 3.32 15.31
CA ILE A 156 2.62 4.38 14.33
C ILE A 156 1.13 4.51 14.05
N ALA A 157 0.62 5.74 14.04
CA ALA A 157 -0.71 6.02 13.57
C ALA A 157 -0.64 6.69 12.19
N LEU A 158 -1.42 6.19 11.24
CA LEU A 158 -1.54 6.83 9.94
C LEU A 158 -2.93 6.60 9.37
N TRP A 159 -3.36 7.48 8.48
CA TRP A 159 -4.66 7.34 7.83
C TRP A 159 -4.68 7.91 6.42
N GLN A 160 -5.54 7.30 5.64
CA GLN A 160 -5.86 7.67 4.28
C GLN A 160 -6.97 8.71 4.28
N SER A 161 -6.66 10.00 4.15
CA SER A 161 -7.61 11.09 3.97
C SER A 161 -8.92 10.92 4.77
N HIS A 162 -10.05 11.24 4.19
CA HIS A 162 -11.39 11.09 4.72
C HIS A 162 -12.14 9.93 4.04
N GLY A 163 -13.35 9.61 4.49
CA GLY A 163 -14.22 8.60 3.91
C GLY A 163 -15.63 9.14 3.71
N LYS A 164 -16.53 8.29 3.22
CA LYS A 164 -17.93 8.66 3.04
C LYS A 164 -18.55 9.00 4.37
N TYR A 165 -19.22 10.13 4.44
CA TYR A 165 -19.84 10.63 5.66
C TYR A 165 -21.28 11.09 5.41
N TYR A 166 -22.05 11.24 6.47
CA TYR A 166 -23.40 11.75 6.41
C TYR A 166 -23.39 13.29 6.38
N ILE A 167 -24.02 13.86 5.34
CA ILE A 167 -24.15 15.30 5.12
C ILE A 167 -25.44 15.76 5.81
N ASN A 168 -25.33 16.26 7.04
CA ASN A 168 -26.47 16.59 7.89
C ASN A 168 -27.47 17.55 7.20
N ASP A 169 -26.99 18.59 6.52
CA ASP A 169 -27.84 19.58 5.86
C ASP A 169 -28.61 19.04 4.65
N LYS A 170 -28.18 17.89 4.11
CA LYS A 170 -28.76 17.27 2.90
C LYS A 170 -29.44 15.95 3.18
N ASP A 171 -29.41 15.50 4.43
CA ASP A 171 -29.97 14.23 4.90
C ASP A 171 -29.54 13.05 4.02
N LYS A 172 -28.24 12.98 3.68
CA LYS A 172 -27.69 11.92 2.81
C LYS A 172 -26.22 11.62 3.04
N TRP A 173 -25.82 10.40 2.69
CA TRP A 173 -24.41 10.00 2.62
C TRP A 173 -23.73 10.55 1.37
N GLY A 174 -22.52 11.04 1.50
CA GLY A 174 -21.76 11.60 0.38
C GLY A 174 -20.25 11.59 0.60
N TRP A 175 -19.51 11.76 -0.48
CA TRP A 175 -18.08 11.99 -0.44
C TRP A 175 -17.79 13.47 -0.15
N GLN A 176 -16.64 13.74 0.43
CA GLN A 176 -16.20 15.11 0.66
C GLN A 176 -15.74 15.79 -0.64
N ARG A 177 -15.21 15.02 -1.57
CA ARG A 177 -14.66 15.51 -2.85
C ARG A 177 -15.42 14.96 -4.05
N PRO A 178 -15.39 15.68 -5.19
CA PRO A 178 -16.01 15.22 -6.43
C PRO A 178 -15.27 13.99 -7.00
N ARG A 179 -15.97 13.25 -7.86
CA ARG A 179 -15.39 12.17 -8.65
C ARG A 179 -14.72 12.74 -9.88
N LEU A 180 -13.39 12.71 -9.93
CA LEU A 180 -12.58 13.20 -11.04
C LEU A 180 -11.55 12.16 -11.44
N PHE A 181 -11.28 12.03 -12.72
CA PHE A 181 -10.27 11.10 -13.25
C PHE A 181 -10.45 9.66 -12.71
N CYS A 182 -11.68 9.15 -12.79
CA CYS A 182 -12.07 7.79 -12.36
C CYS A 182 -12.00 7.52 -10.85
N THR A 183 -11.74 8.52 -10.00
CA THR A 183 -11.60 8.35 -8.54
C THR A 183 -12.18 9.52 -7.74
N THR A 184 -12.08 9.46 -6.42
CA THR A 184 -12.24 10.59 -5.49
C THR A 184 -11.06 10.61 -4.52
N GLU A 185 -10.72 11.75 -3.93
CA GLU A 185 -9.67 11.81 -2.92
C GLU A 185 -9.87 10.76 -1.82
N ASP A 186 -11.12 10.60 -1.37
CA ASP A 186 -11.54 9.68 -0.31
C ASP A 186 -11.18 8.21 -0.59
N GLN A 187 -11.19 7.80 -1.85
CA GLN A 187 -10.83 6.45 -2.30
C GLN A 187 -9.38 6.37 -2.78
N PHE A 188 -8.90 7.42 -3.42
CA PHE A 188 -7.60 7.45 -4.07
C PHE A 188 -6.45 7.21 -3.07
N THR A 189 -6.44 7.94 -1.95
CA THR A 189 -5.36 7.84 -0.95
C THR A 189 -5.29 6.47 -0.28
N GLN A 190 -6.38 5.73 -0.19
CA GLN A 190 -6.40 4.35 0.31
C GLN A 190 -5.55 3.42 -0.54
N SER A 191 -5.50 3.64 -1.85
CA SER A 191 -4.74 2.80 -2.78
C SER A 191 -3.22 2.93 -2.66
N PHE A 192 -2.72 3.88 -1.88
CA PHE A 192 -1.31 4.02 -1.48
C PHE A 192 -1.05 3.42 -0.10
N ILE A 193 -2.00 3.62 0.82
CA ILE A 193 -1.83 3.22 2.22
C ILE A 193 -2.03 1.71 2.39
N LEU A 194 -3.21 1.18 2.01
CA LEU A 194 -3.60 -0.18 2.36
C LEU A 194 -2.76 -1.26 1.65
N PRO A 195 -2.50 -1.17 0.33
CA PRO A 195 -1.73 -2.22 -0.36
C PRO A 195 -0.21 -2.01 -0.33
N TYR A 196 0.29 -0.82 0.03
CA TYR A 196 1.72 -0.52 -0.07
C TYR A 196 2.35 -0.06 1.24
N LEU A 197 2.03 1.15 1.72
CA LEU A 197 2.73 1.75 2.87
C LEU A 197 2.54 0.93 4.14
N LEU A 198 1.32 0.51 4.43
CA LEU A 198 0.96 -0.20 5.65
C LEU A 198 1.67 -1.56 5.72
N PRO A 199 1.65 -2.42 4.67
CA PRO A 199 2.44 -3.64 4.66
C PRO A 199 3.96 -3.39 4.78
N MET A 200 4.51 -2.34 4.16
CA MET A 200 5.94 -2.01 4.28
C MET A 200 6.34 -1.68 5.72
N LEU A 201 5.52 -0.90 6.43
CA LEU A 201 5.77 -0.57 7.84
C LEU A 201 5.67 -1.80 8.75
N GLU A 202 4.67 -2.66 8.53
CA GLU A 202 4.48 -3.91 9.29
C GLU A 202 5.57 -4.94 8.98
N ASN A 203 6.01 -5.05 7.73
CA ASN A 203 7.15 -5.87 7.34
C ASN A 203 8.47 -5.39 7.95
N ALA A 204 8.55 -4.12 8.31
CA ALA A 204 9.66 -3.56 9.09
C ALA A 204 9.47 -3.70 10.62
N GLY A 205 8.37 -4.30 11.08
CA GLY A 205 8.10 -4.63 12.49
C GLY A 205 7.24 -3.63 13.26
N ALA A 206 6.70 -2.61 12.59
CA ALA A 206 5.84 -1.63 13.25
C ALA A 206 4.46 -2.21 13.62
N ASN A 207 3.90 -1.73 14.74
CA ASN A 207 2.49 -1.82 15.04
C ASN A 207 1.80 -0.59 14.43
N VAL A 208 1.02 -0.78 13.37
CA VAL A 208 0.39 0.31 12.64
C VAL A 208 -1.11 0.35 12.93
N PHE A 209 -1.57 1.49 13.40
CA PHE A 209 -2.99 1.77 13.64
C PHE A 209 -3.53 2.73 12.58
N THR A 210 -4.73 2.46 12.09
CA THR A 210 -5.49 3.40 11.27
C THR A 210 -6.86 3.67 11.92
N PRO A 211 -7.30 4.95 12.03
CA PRO A 211 -8.61 5.31 12.59
C PRO A 211 -9.77 5.04 11.61
N ARG A 212 -9.53 4.31 10.55
CA ARG A 212 -10.51 3.80 9.58
C ARG A 212 -10.33 2.30 9.41
N GLU A 213 -11.38 1.59 8.98
CA GLU A 213 -11.26 0.15 8.68
C GLU A 213 -10.19 -0.10 7.62
N ARG A 214 -9.31 -1.06 7.89
CA ARG A 214 -8.22 -1.44 6.99
C ARG A 214 -8.53 -2.65 6.12
N ASP A 215 -9.50 -3.49 6.53
CA ASP A 215 -9.87 -4.67 5.76
C ASP A 215 -10.91 -4.32 4.69
N THR A 216 -10.61 -4.69 3.45
CA THR A 216 -11.49 -4.48 2.30
C THR A 216 -12.53 -5.58 2.13
N GLN A 217 -12.53 -6.61 2.99
CA GLN A 217 -13.50 -7.70 2.98
C GLN A 217 -14.90 -7.18 3.37
N LYS A 218 -15.89 -7.44 2.53
CA LYS A 218 -17.30 -7.05 2.75
C LYS A 218 -18.02 -7.96 3.75
N GLN A 219 -17.58 -9.19 3.85
CA GLN A 219 -18.10 -10.13 4.83
C GLN A 219 -17.48 -9.86 6.21
N GLU A 220 -18.28 -10.09 7.24
CA GLU A 220 -17.86 -9.98 8.62
C GLU A 220 -18.48 -11.12 9.44
N VAL A 221 -17.66 -11.78 10.23
CA VAL A 221 -18.12 -12.79 11.20
C VAL A 221 -17.58 -12.40 12.56
N ILE A 222 -18.46 -12.29 13.54
CA ILE A 222 -18.08 -12.00 14.92
C ILE A 222 -18.44 -13.20 15.79
N VAL A 223 -17.46 -13.68 16.54
CA VAL A 223 -17.65 -14.74 17.55
C VAL A 223 -17.41 -14.11 18.91
N ASP A 224 -18.39 -14.25 19.79
CA ASP A 224 -18.44 -13.56 21.07
C ASP A 224 -18.86 -14.52 22.19
N ASN A 225 -18.34 -14.31 23.40
CA ASN A 225 -18.69 -15.10 24.57
C ASN A 225 -20.16 -14.92 25.03
N ASP A 226 -20.82 -13.85 24.64
CA ASP A 226 -22.25 -13.60 24.90
C ASP A 226 -23.18 -14.13 23.80
N GLY A 227 -22.61 -14.84 22.81
CA GLY A 227 -23.30 -15.43 21.67
C GLY A 227 -23.40 -14.53 20.45
N SER A 228 -23.69 -15.15 19.29
CA SER A 228 -23.79 -14.46 18.01
C SER A 228 -25.21 -13.99 17.74
N LEU A 229 -25.34 -12.86 17.03
CA LEU A 229 -26.64 -12.34 16.59
C LEU A 229 -27.29 -13.29 15.57
N SER A 230 -28.52 -13.73 15.84
CA SER A 230 -29.25 -14.64 14.94
C SER A 230 -29.51 -14.02 13.57
N GLY A 231 -29.31 -14.81 12.49
CA GLY A 231 -29.52 -14.39 11.12
C GLY A 231 -28.41 -13.55 10.50
N HIS A 232 -27.21 -13.54 11.08
CA HIS A 232 -25.98 -12.98 10.49
C HIS A 232 -24.95 -14.06 10.20
N GLY A 233 -23.98 -13.74 9.33
CA GLY A 233 -22.78 -14.54 9.16
C GLY A 233 -22.11 -14.75 10.51
N GLY A 234 -22.20 -15.94 11.04
CA GLY A 234 -21.81 -16.24 12.42
C GLY A 234 -22.86 -17.00 13.22
N GLN A 235 -24.05 -17.22 12.66
CA GLN A 235 -25.09 -17.99 13.36
C GLN A 235 -24.67 -19.42 13.71
N GLY A 236 -23.77 -20.03 12.91
CA GLY A 236 -23.14 -21.31 13.20
C GLY A 236 -21.84 -21.21 14.01
N SER A 237 -21.38 -19.98 14.31
CA SER A 237 -20.14 -19.75 15.04
C SER A 237 -20.23 -20.21 16.50
N LEU A 238 -19.11 -20.61 17.07
CA LEU A 238 -19.06 -21.19 18.41
C LEU A 238 -17.95 -20.53 19.24
N TYR A 239 -18.31 -20.12 20.46
CA TYR A 239 -17.36 -19.75 21.52
C TYR A 239 -17.28 -20.84 22.55
N LEU A 240 -16.09 -21.20 23.02
CA LEU A 240 -15.85 -22.25 24.00
C LEU A 240 -14.90 -21.82 25.10
N ASP A 241 -15.31 -22.01 26.34
CA ASP A 241 -14.48 -21.94 27.55
C ASP A 241 -13.90 -23.32 27.87
N VAL A 242 -12.68 -23.59 27.46
CA VAL A 242 -11.98 -24.84 27.79
C VAL A 242 -11.22 -24.65 29.11
N LYS A 243 -11.74 -25.20 30.19
CA LYS A 243 -11.13 -25.17 31.52
C LYS A 243 -10.04 -26.22 31.69
N SER A 244 -9.11 -25.95 32.57
CA SER A 244 -8.14 -26.93 33.06
C SER A 244 -8.46 -27.35 34.50
N ARG A 245 -7.64 -28.19 35.11
CA ARG A 245 -7.77 -28.57 36.53
C ARG A 245 -7.49 -27.37 37.45
N LYS A 246 -6.65 -26.41 37.02
CA LYS A 246 -6.15 -25.31 37.84
C LYS A 246 -6.75 -23.97 37.48
N ALA A 247 -7.20 -23.80 36.25
CA ALA A 247 -7.72 -22.54 35.73
C ALA A 247 -9.09 -22.75 35.07
N ARG A 248 -9.99 -21.80 35.33
CA ARG A 248 -11.31 -21.71 34.71
C ARG A 248 -11.49 -20.28 34.21
N TRP A 249 -12.34 -20.14 33.25
CA TRP A 249 -12.79 -18.83 32.77
C TRP A 249 -13.88 -18.30 33.68
N GLU A 250 -13.71 -17.05 34.11
CA GLU A 250 -14.68 -16.35 34.97
C GLU A 250 -15.11 -15.04 34.28
N GLN A 251 -16.31 -14.58 34.55
CA GLN A 251 -16.80 -13.32 34.01
C GLN A 251 -16.12 -12.15 34.71
N THR A 252 -15.74 -11.11 33.95
CA THR A 252 -15.18 -9.86 34.50
C THR A 252 -16.27 -8.98 35.07
N SER A 253 -15.90 -8.05 35.94
CA SER A 253 -16.81 -6.96 36.40
C SER A 253 -16.90 -5.81 35.39
N ARG A 254 -16.05 -5.77 34.37
CA ARG A 254 -16.07 -4.76 33.31
C ARG A 254 -16.94 -5.24 32.16
N PRO A 255 -17.66 -4.30 31.49
CA PRO A 255 -18.41 -4.66 30.28
C PRO A 255 -17.46 -5.14 29.19
N GLY A 256 -17.96 -5.96 28.27
CA GLY A 256 -17.29 -6.42 27.07
C GLY A 256 -18.09 -6.07 25.82
N PHE A 257 -17.64 -6.59 24.70
CA PHE A 257 -18.35 -6.50 23.43
C PHE A 257 -19.59 -7.41 23.45
N ALA A 258 -20.68 -6.97 22.81
CA ALA A 258 -21.72 -7.87 22.31
C ALA A 258 -22.43 -7.24 21.12
N GLN A 259 -22.59 -8.02 20.07
CA GLN A 259 -23.38 -7.58 18.94
C GLN A 259 -24.88 -7.82 19.19
N ARG A 260 -25.55 -6.83 19.78
CA ARG A 260 -26.99 -6.91 20.09
C ARG A 260 -27.89 -6.47 18.93
N LYS A 261 -27.33 -5.77 17.95
CA LYS A 261 -28.06 -5.15 16.83
C LYS A 261 -27.29 -5.34 15.53
N ARG A 262 -28.04 -5.28 14.41
CA ARG A 262 -27.42 -5.21 13.07
C ARG A 262 -26.95 -3.81 12.72
N VAL A 263 -27.73 -2.81 13.13
CA VAL A 263 -27.52 -1.38 12.86
C VAL A 263 -27.55 -0.65 14.19
N TYR A 264 -26.55 0.17 14.40
CA TYR A 264 -26.39 1.00 15.59
C TYR A 264 -26.76 2.44 15.28
N GLN A 265 -27.42 3.11 16.22
CA GLN A 265 -27.67 4.53 16.17
C GLN A 265 -26.47 5.30 16.70
N ASP A 266 -26.46 6.64 16.49
CA ASP A 266 -25.44 7.50 17.08
C ASP A 266 -25.34 7.30 18.61
N ASN A 267 -24.13 7.35 19.15
CA ASN A 267 -23.82 7.14 20.57
C ASN A 267 -24.11 5.72 21.13
N GLU A 268 -24.38 4.73 20.31
CA GLU A 268 -24.46 3.34 20.76
C GLU A 268 -23.11 2.65 20.67
N ASN A 269 -22.63 2.08 21.78
CA ASN A 269 -21.32 1.43 21.84
C ASN A 269 -21.46 -0.07 22.09
N PRO A 270 -21.09 -0.94 21.12
CA PRO A 270 -21.20 -2.40 21.29
C PRO A 270 -20.26 -2.96 22.36
N PHE A 271 -19.16 -2.29 22.71
CA PHE A 271 -18.22 -2.70 23.75
C PHE A 271 -18.71 -2.45 25.18
N LEU A 272 -19.89 -1.85 25.34
CA LEU A 272 -20.57 -1.68 26.62
C LEU A 272 -21.81 -2.56 26.76
N SER A 273 -22.09 -3.42 25.77
CA SER A 273 -23.34 -4.20 25.66
C SER A 273 -23.22 -5.64 26.11
N GLY A 274 -22.02 -6.13 26.33
CA GLY A 274 -21.69 -7.51 26.66
C GLY A 274 -20.85 -7.69 27.92
N THR A 275 -20.28 -8.87 28.03
CA THR A 275 -19.40 -9.31 29.11
C THR A 275 -18.06 -9.78 28.55
N ALA A 276 -17.03 -9.85 29.37
CA ALA A 276 -15.78 -10.48 29.02
C ALA A 276 -15.40 -11.58 30.02
N ARG A 277 -14.50 -12.47 29.62
CA ARG A 277 -13.99 -13.58 30.43
C ARG A 277 -12.55 -13.36 30.81
N PHE A 278 -12.12 -13.89 31.96
CA PHE A 278 -10.71 -13.92 32.32
C PHE A 278 -10.31 -15.26 32.93
N ALA A 279 -9.04 -15.60 32.80
CA ALA A 279 -8.46 -16.77 33.44
C ALA A 279 -7.09 -16.40 34.06
N LYS A 280 -6.75 -17.05 35.18
CA LYS A 280 -5.41 -16.92 35.79
C LYS A 280 -4.38 -17.60 34.90
N THR A 281 -3.20 -16.99 34.82
CA THR A 281 -2.10 -17.51 33.99
C THR A 281 -1.45 -18.77 34.57
N GLU A 282 -0.99 -19.65 33.67
CA GLU A 282 -0.22 -20.87 33.96
C GLU A 282 1.06 -20.95 33.09
N LYS A 283 2.19 -21.40 33.67
CA LYS A 283 3.48 -21.40 32.95
C LYS A 283 3.73 -22.60 32.04
N LYS A 284 3.32 -23.81 32.39
CA LYS A 284 3.76 -25.02 31.66
C LYS A 284 2.71 -26.11 31.44
N LYS A 285 1.89 -26.47 32.39
CA LYS A 285 0.97 -27.62 32.32
C LYS A 285 -0.44 -27.22 32.72
N ASP A 286 -1.42 -27.95 32.18
CA ASP A 286 -2.81 -27.79 32.56
C ASP A 286 -3.39 -26.42 32.15
N LYS A 287 -3.24 -26.10 30.86
CA LYS A 287 -3.68 -24.83 30.26
C LYS A 287 -5.19 -24.78 30.03
N ALA A 288 -5.77 -23.61 30.22
CA ALA A 288 -7.11 -23.27 29.83
C ALA A 288 -7.09 -22.49 28.50
N PHE A 289 -8.15 -22.65 27.70
CA PHE A 289 -8.27 -21.98 26.40
C PHE A 289 -9.64 -21.31 26.28
N ALA A 290 -9.66 -20.15 25.61
CA ALA A 290 -10.85 -19.59 25.02
C ALA A 290 -10.74 -19.75 23.50
N GLU A 291 -11.79 -20.29 22.89
CA GLU A 291 -11.78 -20.65 21.46
C GLU A 291 -12.93 -19.97 20.74
N TRP A 292 -12.63 -19.30 19.62
CA TRP A 292 -13.57 -18.65 18.73
C TRP A 292 -13.54 -19.34 17.38
N VAL A 293 -14.57 -20.11 17.08
CA VAL A 293 -14.73 -20.89 15.83
C VAL A 293 -15.76 -20.19 14.95
N PRO A 294 -15.34 -19.47 13.89
CA PRO A 294 -16.24 -18.76 13.01
C PRO A 294 -16.97 -19.73 12.06
N ASP A 295 -18.19 -19.38 11.66
CA ASP A 295 -18.89 -19.96 10.52
C ASP A 295 -18.66 -19.04 9.31
N ILE A 296 -17.60 -19.31 8.55
CA ILE A 296 -17.13 -18.47 7.44
C ILE A 296 -18.10 -18.60 6.25
N PRO A 297 -18.65 -17.50 5.72
CA PRO A 297 -19.63 -17.54 4.63
C PRO A 297 -19.03 -17.96 3.28
N GLU A 298 -17.76 -17.64 3.04
CA GLU A 298 -17.09 -17.87 1.76
C GLU A 298 -15.58 -18.09 1.99
N THR A 299 -14.96 -19.05 1.28
CA THR A 299 -13.51 -19.25 1.34
C THR A 299 -12.79 -18.03 0.76
N ARG A 300 -12.21 -17.19 1.64
CA ARG A 300 -11.47 -15.97 1.28
C ARG A 300 -10.50 -15.57 2.38
N GLU A 301 -9.78 -14.50 2.14
CA GLU A 301 -8.98 -13.79 3.14
C GLU A 301 -9.86 -12.90 4.02
N TYR A 302 -9.60 -12.96 5.33
CA TYR A 302 -10.25 -12.15 6.36
C TYR A 302 -9.19 -11.61 7.31
N ALA A 303 -9.25 -10.33 7.61
CA ALA A 303 -8.50 -9.76 8.72
C ALA A 303 -9.06 -10.28 10.04
N VAL A 304 -8.19 -10.63 10.96
CA VAL A 304 -8.56 -11.11 12.31
C VAL A 304 -8.28 -10.00 13.31
N TYR A 305 -9.31 -9.66 14.07
CA TYR A 305 -9.26 -8.70 15.17
C TYR A 305 -9.71 -9.38 16.47
N VAL A 306 -9.03 -9.08 17.56
CA VAL A 306 -9.40 -9.56 18.90
C VAL A 306 -9.79 -8.38 19.78
N SER A 307 -10.64 -8.63 20.78
CA SER A 307 -10.91 -7.69 21.86
C SER A 307 -10.70 -8.31 23.22
N TYR A 308 -10.44 -7.47 24.21
CA TYR A 308 -10.24 -7.85 25.62
C TYR A 308 -10.44 -6.63 26.53
N GLN A 309 -10.52 -6.87 27.84
CA GLN A 309 -10.48 -5.84 28.86
C GLN A 309 -9.15 -5.87 29.60
N THR A 310 -8.53 -4.70 29.80
CA THR A 310 -7.39 -4.56 30.70
C THR A 310 -7.88 -4.64 32.15
N LEU A 311 -7.41 -5.63 32.88
CA LEU A 311 -7.78 -5.91 34.25
C LEU A 311 -6.57 -5.69 35.18
N PRO A 312 -6.77 -5.54 36.51
CA PRO A 312 -5.66 -5.62 37.45
C PRO A 312 -4.93 -6.95 37.29
N GLY A 313 -3.64 -6.88 36.99
CA GLY A 313 -2.81 -8.06 36.75
C GLY A 313 -2.88 -8.64 35.33
N SER A 314 -3.43 -7.92 34.33
CA SER A 314 -3.31 -8.31 32.92
C SER A 314 -1.84 -8.47 32.52
N VAL A 315 -1.56 -9.53 31.74
CA VAL A 315 -0.20 -9.82 31.29
C VAL A 315 0.15 -9.11 30.00
N SER A 316 1.44 -8.93 29.74
CA SER A 316 1.92 -8.29 28.50
C SER A 316 2.23 -9.29 27.37
N ASP A 317 2.03 -10.59 27.62
CA ASP A 317 2.39 -11.67 26.68
C ASP A 317 1.24 -12.66 26.45
N ALA A 318 -0.03 -12.19 26.45
CA ALA A 318 -1.20 -13.03 26.20
C ALA A 318 -1.09 -13.74 24.84
N LYS A 319 -1.13 -15.07 24.86
CA LYS A 319 -0.82 -15.90 23.70
C LYS A 319 -2.06 -16.23 22.89
N TYR A 320 -2.14 -15.67 21.69
CA TYR A 320 -3.16 -15.96 20.69
C TYR A 320 -2.60 -16.86 19.59
N LEU A 321 -3.40 -17.84 19.18
CA LEU A 321 -3.13 -18.74 18.07
C LEU A 321 -4.24 -18.55 17.03
N VAL A 322 -3.89 -18.18 15.81
CA VAL A 322 -4.80 -18.11 14.68
C VAL A 322 -4.59 -19.36 13.82
N PHE A 323 -5.56 -20.27 13.83
CA PHE A 323 -5.61 -21.42 12.96
C PHE A 323 -6.28 -21.02 11.64
N HIS A 324 -5.63 -21.24 10.53
CA HIS A 324 -6.07 -20.84 9.19
C HIS A 324 -5.61 -21.85 8.14
N ASN A 325 -6.02 -21.72 6.89
CA ASN A 325 -5.72 -22.68 5.82
C ASN A 325 -4.21 -22.89 5.54
N GLY A 326 -3.35 -21.97 5.95
CA GLY A 326 -1.90 -22.12 5.80
C GLY A 326 -1.20 -22.72 7.04
N GLY A 327 -1.95 -22.98 8.13
CA GLY A 327 -1.40 -23.51 9.36
C GLY A 327 -1.79 -22.72 10.61
N VAL A 328 -0.87 -22.52 11.52
CA VAL A 328 -1.10 -21.80 12.78
C VAL A 328 -0.13 -20.66 12.93
N THR A 329 -0.65 -19.44 13.10
CA THR A 329 0.17 -18.24 13.37
C THR A 329 -0.01 -17.82 14.82
N GLU A 330 1.11 -17.67 15.53
CA GLU A 330 1.15 -17.29 16.95
C GLU A 330 1.43 -15.79 17.12
N PHE A 331 0.67 -15.18 18.04
CA PHE A 331 0.84 -13.79 18.45
C PHE A 331 0.93 -13.68 19.97
N LYS A 332 1.65 -12.67 20.43
CA LYS A 332 1.54 -12.15 21.78
C LYS A 332 0.88 -10.79 21.74
N VAL A 333 -0.13 -10.61 22.58
CA VAL A 333 -0.86 -9.35 22.74
C VAL A 333 -0.62 -8.82 24.15
N ASN A 334 -0.20 -7.58 24.24
CA ASN A 334 -0.04 -6.88 25.50
C ASN A 334 -1.41 -6.40 25.99
N GLN A 335 -2.04 -7.17 26.90
CA GLN A 335 -3.35 -6.86 27.44
C GLN A 335 -3.32 -5.81 28.56
N GLN A 336 -2.16 -5.23 28.87
CA GLN A 336 -2.01 -4.11 29.82
C GLN A 336 -2.43 -2.79 29.17
N ILE A 337 -2.50 -2.72 27.85
CA ILE A 337 -2.85 -1.55 27.05
C ILE A 337 -3.89 -1.92 25.96
N GLY A 338 -4.58 -0.94 25.40
CA GLY A 338 -5.40 -1.10 24.19
C GLY A 338 -6.70 -1.89 24.38
N SER A 339 -7.31 -1.85 25.55
CA SER A 339 -8.55 -2.60 25.88
C SER A 339 -9.80 -2.00 25.26
N GLY A 340 -10.86 -2.80 25.12
CA GLY A 340 -12.20 -2.34 24.74
C GLY A 340 -12.26 -1.79 23.30
N THR A 341 -11.44 -2.34 22.42
CA THR A 341 -11.39 -2.00 21.00
C THR A 341 -10.96 -3.18 20.15
N TRP A 342 -11.03 -3.05 18.81
CA TRP A 342 -10.54 -4.06 17.88
C TRP A 342 -9.03 -3.96 17.71
N VAL A 343 -8.32 -5.04 18.02
CA VAL A 343 -6.87 -5.18 17.89
C VAL A 343 -6.56 -6.11 16.72
N TYR A 344 -5.96 -5.58 15.67
CA TYR A 344 -5.60 -6.33 14.47
C TYR A 344 -4.44 -7.29 14.73
N LEU A 345 -4.58 -8.55 14.33
CA LEU A 345 -3.52 -9.57 14.38
C LEU A 345 -2.88 -9.82 13.02
N GLY A 346 -3.68 -9.99 11.97
CA GLY A 346 -3.23 -10.34 10.63
C GLY A 346 -4.40 -10.66 9.72
N THR A 347 -4.11 -10.86 8.43
CA THR A 347 -5.10 -11.29 7.41
C THR A 347 -4.74 -12.70 6.96
N PHE A 348 -5.73 -13.61 6.97
CA PHE A 348 -5.53 -15.04 6.72
C PHE A 348 -6.66 -15.62 5.87
N THR A 349 -6.35 -16.68 5.11
CA THR A 349 -7.34 -17.43 4.36
C THR A 349 -8.08 -18.41 5.28
N PHE A 350 -9.41 -18.34 5.26
CA PHE A 350 -10.29 -19.30 5.94
C PHE A 350 -11.20 -19.99 4.93
N ASP A 351 -11.49 -21.27 5.18
CA ASP A 351 -12.45 -22.03 4.41
C ASP A 351 -13.88 -21.73 4.84
N LYS A 352 -14.79 -21.81 3.86
CA LYS A 352 -16.23 -21.70 4.10
C LYS A 352 -16.70 -22.71 5.13
N GLY A 353 -17.61 -22.26 5.99
CA GLY A 353 -18.21 -23.04 7.05
C GLY A 353 -17.40 -23.03 8.34
N ARG A 354 -17.80 -23.86 9.28
CA ARG A 354 -17.14 -24.05 10.57
C ARG A 354 -16.16 -25.20 10.48
N ASN A 355 -14.88 -24.92 10.76
CA ASN A 355 -13.80 -25.88 10.63
C ASN A 355 -12.93 -25.90 11.89
N ASP A 356 -12.45 -27.07 12.30
CA ASP A 356 -11.55 -27.22 13.45
C ASP A 356 -10.15 -26.64 13.24
N TYR A 357 -9.81 -26.34 11.99
CA TYR A 357 -8.55 -25.70 11.56
C TYR A 357 -8.73 -24.23 11.14
N GLY A 358 -9.89 -23.63 11.42
CA GLY A 358 -10.21 -22.24 11.11
C GLY A 358 -10.77 -21.54 12.35
N MET A 359 -9.92 -21.15 13.30
CA MET A 359 -10.35 -20.55 14.57
C MET A 359 -9.28 -19.68 15.20
N VAL A 360 -9.64 -18.91 16.20
CA VAL A 360 -8.72 -18.20 17.08
C VAL A 360 -8.78 -18.81 18.48
N VAL A 361 -7.63 -18.98 19.08
CA VAL A 361 -7.49 -19.54 20.44
C VAL A 361 -6.65 -18.61 21.30
N LEU A 362 -7.15 -18.23 22.47
CA LEU A 362 -6.37 -17.57 23.52
C LEU A 362 -6.00 -18.62 24.59
N SER A 363 -4.72 -18.79 24.83
CA SER A 363 -4.19 -19.62 25.91
C SER A 363 -3.98 -18.80 27.18
N ASN A 364 -4.24 -19.38 28.35
CA ASN A 364 -3.81 -18.78 29.61
C ASN A 364 -2.30 -18.99 29.91
N GLU A 365 -1.54 -19.52 28.94
CA GLU A 365 -0.10 -19.63 29.05
C GLU A 365 0.58 -18.26 29.04
N SER A 366 1.35 -17.95 30.08
CA SER A 366 2.15 -16.73 30.17
C SER A 366 3.41 -16.97 31.00
N LYS A 367 4.47 -16.22 30.71
CA LYS A 367 5.65 -16.15 31.59
C LYS A 367 5.38 -15.30 32.83
N GLU A 368 4.41 -14.40 32.76
CA GLU A 368 3.99 -13.51 33.83
C GLU A 368 2.92 -14.18 34.72
N LYS A 369 2.93 -13.85 35.99
CA LYS A 369 1.84 -14.22 36.92
C LYS A 369 0.77 -13.14 36.86
N GLY A 370 -0.43 -13.52 36.42
CA GLY A 370 -1.50 -12.56 36.27
C GLY A 370 -2.77 -13.17 35.69
N VAL A 371 -3.41 -12.44 34.80
CA VAL A 371 -4.62 -12.87 34.13
C VAL A 371 -4.55 -12.57 32.63
N VAL A 372 -5.18 -13.42 31.81
CA VAL A 372 -5.53 -13.16 30.42
C VAL A 372 -7.04 -12.91 30.34
N CYS A 373 -7.44 -12.02 29.43
CA CYS A 373 -8.84 -11.66 29.20
C CYS A 373 -9.25 -12.02 27.78
N ALA A 374 -10.41 -12.67 27.65
CA ALA A 374 -11.08 -13.04 26.40
C ALA A 374 -12.41 -12.27 26.28
N ASP A 375 -12.68 -11.75 25.08
CA ASP A 375 -13.93 -11.07 24.76
C ASP A 375 -14.38 -11.54 23.38
N ALA A 376 -14.48 -10.71 22.37
CA ALA A 376 -14.88 -11.08 21.02
C ALA A 376 -13.71 -11.22 20.04
N VAL A 377 -13.93 -12.00 18.99
CA VAL A 377 -13.05 -12.05 17.79
C VAL A 377 -13.87 -11.74 16.56
N ARG A 378 -13.34 -10.82 15.73
CA ARG A 378 -13.92 -10.40 14.47
C ARG A 378 -13.07 -10.87 13.30
N PHE A 379 -13.72 -11.45 12.29
CA PHE A 379 -13.15 -11.87 11.03
C PHE A 379 -13.75 -11.02 9.90
N GLY A 380 -12.92 -10.26 9.20
CA GLY A 380 -13.33 -9.41 8.09
C GLY A 380 -13.70 -7.97 8.47
N GLY A 381 -13.72 -7.11 7.47
CA GLY A 381 -14.02 -5.67 7.62
C GLY A 381 -15.51 -5.37 7.75
N GLY A 382 -16.33 -6.01 6.94
CA GLY A 382 -17.78 -5.88 6.95
C GLY A 382 -18.32 -4.64 6.23
N MET A 383 -19.65 -4.54 6.24
CA MET A 383 -20.39 -3.37 5.75
C MET A 383 -20.54 -2.32 6.86
N GLY A 384 -20.70 -1.07 6.46
CA GLY A 384 -21.06 0.00 7.39
C GLY A 384 -22.36 -0.30 8.11
N ASN A 385 -22.37 -0.15 9.42
CA ASN A 385 -23.48 -0.52 10.30
C ASN A 385 -23.94 0.58 11.26
N ILE A 386 -23.45 1.79 11.05
CA ILE A 386 -23.89 2.97 11.82
C ILE A 386 -24.93 3.71 10.98
N ALA A 387 -26.14 3.92 11.55
CA ALA A 387 -27.20 4.65 10.88
C ALA A 387 -27.13 6.14 11.17
N ARG A 388 -27.31 6.94 10.12
CA ARG A 388 -27.53 8.39 10.19
C ARG A 388 -28.75 8.70 9.30
N GLY A 389 -29.63 9.61 9.74
CA GLY A 389 -30.88 9.86 9.02
C GLY A 389 -31.71 8.60 8.76
N GLY A 390 -31.63 7.60 9.63
CA GLY A 390 -32.33 6.32 9.48
C GLY A 390 -31.73 5.32 8.49
N GLN A 391 -30.59 5.63 7.86
CA GLN A 391 -29.94 4.79 6.85
C GLN A 391 -28.45 4.62 7.13
N THR A 392 -27.89 3.44 6.80
CA THR A 392 -26.44 3.21 6.75
C THR A 392 -25.89 3.75 5.43
N SER A 393 -24.56 3.81 5.30
CA SER A 393 -23.89 4.23 4.05
C SER A 393 -24.20 3.34 2.84
N GLY A 394 -24.57 2.08 3.09
CA GLY A 394 -24.72 1.05 2.06
C GLY A 394 -23.40 0.55 1.48
N LEU A 395 -22.26 1.00 2.01
CA LEU A 395 -20.92 0.66 1.53
C LEU A 395 -20.15 -0.22 2.52
N PRO A 396 -19.09 -0.89 2.07
CA PRO A 396 -18.12 -1.51 2.94
C PRO A 396 -17.51 -0.50 3.94
N ARG A 397 -17.27 -0.94 5.18
CA ARG A 397 -16.80 -0.06 6.27
C ARG A 397 -15.49 0.64 5.96
N TYR A 398 -14.58 0.04 5.17
CA TYR A 398 -13.32 0.68 4.80
C TYR A 398 -13.50 1.97 3.97
N LEU A 399 -14.66 2.16 3.35
CA LEU A 399 -15.02 3.38 2.61
C LEU A 399 -15.67 4.46 3.48
N GLU A 400 -16.10 4.12 4.69
CA GLU A 400 -16.71 5.08 5.60
C GLU A 400 -15.68 5.97 6.27
N GLY A 401 -16.10 7.14 6.72
CA GLY A 401 -15.32 8.06 7.54
C GLY A 401 -14.91 7.46 8.89
N ALA A 402 -13.86 8.01 9.45
CA ALA A 402 -13.28 7.57 10.72
C ALA A 402 -14.27 7.67 11.89
N ARG A 403 -15.24 8.60 11.83
CA ARG A 403 -16.29 8.76 12.84
C ARG A 403 -17.07 7.48 13.10
N TYR A 404 -17.45 6.78 12.04
CA TYR A 404 -18.27 5.56 12.13
C TYR A 404 -17.43 4.36 12.56
N PHE A 405 -16.21 4.28 12.06
CA PHE A 405 -15.27 3.26 12.53
C PHE A 405 -14.93 3.43 14.02
N ALA A 406 -14.69 4.64 14.50
CA ALA A 406 -14.41 4.90 15.90
C ALA A 406 -15.55 4.45 16.81
N GLN A 407 -16.81 4.72 16.45
CA GLN A 407 -17.98 4.22 17.16
C GLN A 407 -18.01 2.68 17.15
N TRP A 408 -17.83 2.05 15.99
CA TRP A 408 -17.81 0.59 15.85
C TRP A 408 -16.64 -0.06 16.59
N ALA A 409 -15.53 0.65 16.72
CA ALA A 409 -14.33 0.22 17.44
C ALA A 409 -14.38 0.54 18.95
N GLY A 410 -15.52 0.92 19.49
CA GLY A 410 -15.71 1.07 20.92
C GLY A 410 -15.22 2.38 21.55
N MET A 411 -14.85 3.38 20.73
CA MET A 411 -14.42 4.67 21.26
C MET A 411 -15.55 5.34 22.04
N PRO A 412 -15.24 6.10 23.12
CA PRO A 412 -16.23 6.90 23.85
C PRO A 412 -16.83 8.00 22.95
N TYR A 413 -18.11 8.32 23.18
CA TYR A 413 -18.83 9.32 22.38
C TYR A 413 -18.09 10.67 22.22
N PRO A 414 -17.47 11.26 23.27
CA PRO A 414 -16.73 12.52 23.12
C PRO A 414 -15.57 12.45 22.13
N VAL A 415 -15.07 11.25 21.79
CA VAL A 415 -13.99 11.08 20.80
C VAL A 415 -14.51 11.32 19.38
N TYR A 416 -15.71 10.80 19.05
CA TYR A 416 -16.27 10.85 17.70
C TYR A 416 -17.53 11.70 17.54
N GLY A 417 -18.17 12.14 18.60
CA GLY A 417 -19.40 12.92 18.60
C GLY A 417 -19.24 14.33 19.20
N GLY A 418 -18.15 15.02 18.88
CA GLY A 418 -17.85 16.35 19.43
C GLY A 418 -18.87 17.43 19.05
N TYR A 419 -19.60 17.22 17.95
CA TYR A 419 -20.71 18.08 17.51
C TYR A 419 -22.09 17.48 17.81
N GLU A 420 -22.16 16.50 18.70
CA GLU A 420 -23.42 15.90 19.20
C GLU A 420 -24.33 15.38 18.05
N GLY A 421 -23.71 14.81 17.00
CA GLY A 421 -24.44 14.30 15.85
C GLY A 421 -25.04 15.37 14.92
N LYS A 422 -24.68 16.63 15.09
CA LYS A 422 -25.20 17.75 14.28
C LYS A 422 -24.33 18.10 13.08
N ASN A 423 -23.06 17.65 13.08
CA ASN A 423 -22.10 17.92 12.02
C ASN A 423 -21.08 16.77 11.89
N ASP A 424 -21.47 15.74 11.16
CA ASP A 424 -20.66 14.54 10.97
C ASP A 424 -19.37 14.84 10.22
N MET A 425 -19.34 15.83 9.33
CA MET A 425 -18.14 16.26 8.63
C MET A 425 -17.06 16.76 9.60
N ASN A 426 -17.41 17.68 10.47
CA ASN A 426 -16.46 18.21 11.46
C ASN A 426 -16.09 17.17 12.52
N ASP A 427 -17.02 16.28 12.88
CA ASP A 427 -16.71 15.13 13.71
C ASP A 427 -15.70 14.22 13.03
N ASP A 428 -15.89 13.89 11.74
CA ASP A 428 -14.96 13.03 10.98
C ASP A 428 -13.56 13.64 10.82
N ILE A 429 -13.46 14.95 10.62
CA ILE A 429 -12.16 15.65 10.57
C ILE A 429 -11.40 15.53 11.90
N ASN A 430 -12.08 15.69 13.02
CA ASN A 430 -11.45 15.73 14.34
C ASN A 430 -11.20 14.33 14.93
N VAL A 431 -12.07 13.36 14.62
CA VAL A 431 -12.03 12.02 15.22
C VAL A 431 -10.75 11.28 14.92
N ARG A 432 -10.14 11.48 13.74
CA ARG A 432 -8.89 10.82 13.35
C ARG A 432 -7.80 11.07 14.39
N SER A 433 -7.57 12.33 14.72
CA SER A 433 -6.62 12.75 15.76
C SER A 433 -7.08 12.37 17.17
N ARG A 434 -8.37 12.55 17.48
CA ARG A 434 -8.90 12.24 18.82
C ARG A 434 -8.87 10.75 19.14
N THR A 435 -9.10 9.89 18.16
CA THR A 435 -8.98 8.43 18.33
C THR A 435 -7.53 8.05 18.65
N VAL A 436 -6.57 8.59 17.91
CA VAL A 436 -5.14 8.36 18.18
C VAL A 436 -4.76 8.86 19.58
N ASN A 437 -5.22 10.05 19.97
CA ASN A 437 -4.97 10.58 21.31
C ASN A 437 -5.59 9.72 22.41
N TYR A 438 -6.84 9.28 22.24
CA TYR A 438 -7.51 8.40 23.20
C TYR A 438 -6.79 7.04 23.34
N LEU A 439 -6.40 6.44 22.21
CA LEU A 439 -5.61 5.21 22.24
C LEU A 439 -4.24 5.43 22.90
N ALA A 440 -3.62 6.60 22.68
CA ALA A 440 -2.31 6.95 23.25
C ALA A 440 -2.37 7.46 24.70
N GLY A 441 -3.52 7.90 25.19
CA GLY A 441 -3.66 8.49 26.53
C GLY A 441 -3.12 7.57 27.63
N LYS A 442 -2.47 8.16 28.65
CA LYS A 442 -1.66 7.47 29.70
C LYS A 442 -0.37 6.82 29.19
N SER A 443 -0.05 6.90 27.90
CA SER A 443 1.23 6.42 27.43
C SER A 443 2.36 7.43 27.70
N LEU A 444 3.58 6.99 27.48
CA LEU A 444 4.78 7.83 27.56
C LEU A 444 4.70 9.05 26.63
N PHE A 445 4.06 8.91 25.47
CA PHE A 445 3.94 9.97 24.46
C PHE A 445 2.71 10.86 24.64
N ASN A 446 1.71 10.43 25.42
CA ASN A 446 0.54 11.23 25.77
C ASN A 446 0.18 11.06 27.26
N PRO A 447 1.03 11.53 28.20
CA PRO A 447 0.87 11.28 29.62
C PRO A 447 -0.24 12.12 30.28
N THR A 448 -0.74 13.15 29.61
CA THR A 448 -1.68 14.15 30.18
C THR A 448 -3.14 13.82 29.94
N GLU A 449 -3.46 12.94 29.00
CA GLU A 449 -4.83 12.57 28.66
C GLU A 449 -5.16 11.16 29.17
N GLU A 450 -6.43 10.94 29.51
CA GLU A 450 -6.97 9.61 29.78
C GLU A 450 -7.04 8.79 28.48
N GLY A 451 -6.77 7.47 28.57
CA GLY A 451 -6.85 6.62 27.40
C GLY A 451 -6.35 5.20 27.63
N LEU A 452 -5.93 4.55 26.55
CA LEU A 452 -5.66 3.11 26.51
C LEU A 452 -4.17 2.73 26.55
N GLY A 453 -3.26 3.69 26.66
CA GLY A 453 -1.85 3.49 26.92
C GLY A 453 -0.98 3.06 25.75
N ILE A 454 -1.45 3.14 24.50
CA ILE A 454 -0.68 2.73 23.32
C ILE A 454 0.38 3.80 23.02
N PRO A 455 1.67 3.45 22.97
CA PRO A 455 2.76 4.42 22.86
C PRO A 455 3.03 4.82 21.40
N PHE A 456 2.08 5.49 20.73
CA PHE A 456 2.31 6.03 19.40
C PHE A 456 3.42 7.07 19.41
N GLU A 457 4.35 6.97 18.46
CA GLU A 457 5.50 7.87 18.35
C GLU A 457 5.27 9.00 17.34
N MET A 458 4.39 8.79 16.37
CA MET A 458 4.03 9.78 15.36
C MET A 458 2.67 9.48 14.75
N SER A 459 2.13 10.46 14.05
CA SER A 459 0.99 10.28 13.16
C SER A 459 1.21 10.95 11.80
N MET A 460 0.58 10.41 10.76
CA MET A 460 0.61 10.97 9.40
C MET A 460 -0.75 10.81 8.73
N ALA A 461 -1.24 11.89 8.12
CA ALA A 461 -2.38 11.87 7.21
C ALA A 461 -1.88 11.93 5.77
N LEU A 462 -2.36 11.07 4.91
CA LEU A 462 -2.12 11.14 3.47
C LEU A 462 -3.38 11.65 2.79
N HIS A 463 -3.26 12.81 2.15
CA HIS A 463 -4.29 13.49 1.38
C HIS A 463 -3.87 13.70 -0.07
N SER A 464 -4.77 14.19 -0.89
CA SER A 464 -4.47 14.74 -2.20
C SER A 464 -5.16 16.10 -2.36
N ASP A 465 -4.41 17.06 -2.86
CA ASP A 465 -4.83 18.46 -2.99
C ASP A 465 -5.82 18.69 -4.16
N ALA A 466 -6.42 19.86 -4.20
CA ALA A 466 -7.43 20.27 -5.16
C ALA A 466 -6.94 21.33 -6.18
N GLY A 467 -5.65 21.45 -6.39
CA GLY A 467 -5.06 22.36 -7.38
C GLY A 467 -5.08 21.80 -8.80
N PHE A 468 -5.01 22.67 -9.82
CA PHE A 468 -4.79 22.26 -11.22
C PHE A 468 -3.87 23.23 -11.92
N SER A 469 -3.11 22.75 -12.92
CA SER A 469 -2.33 23.56 -13.84
C SER A 469 -3.05 23.68 -15.17
N LYS A 470 -3.12 24.90 -15.74
CA LYS A 470 -3.66 25.12 -17.09
C LYS A 470 -2.70 24.60 -18.18
N GLU A 471 -1.43 24.52 -17.86
CA GLU A 471 -0.32 24.13 -18.75
C GLU A 471 0.05 22.66 -18.58
N ASP A 472 -0.78 21.92 -17.85
CA ASP A 472 -0.60 20.49 -17.59
C ASP A 472 0.70 20.14 -16.86
N GLU A 473 1.21 21.06 -16.03
CA GLU A 473 2.39 20.84 -15.20
C GLU A 473 2.05 20.04 -13.94
N ILE A 474 3.02 19.30 -13.44
CA ILE A 474 2.90 18.57 -12.18
C ILE A 474 2.77 19.55 -11.01
N ILE A 475 1.69 19.44 -10.25
CA ILE A 475 1.47 20.18 -9.01
C ILE A 475 2.41 19.67 -7.91
N GLY A 476 2.49 18.34 -7.72
CA GLY A 476 3.39 17.69 -6.79
C GLY A 476 2.98 17.77 -5.32
N THR A 477 3.95 17.57 -4.41
CA THR A 477 3.70 17.27 -2.99
C THR A 477 3.84 18.49 -2.09
N LEU A 478 2.89 18.67 -1.17
CA LEU A 478 2.85 19.68 -0.10
C LEU A 478 2.88 19.00 1.27
N GLY A 479 3.58 19.59 2.25
CA GLY A 479 3.56 19.14 3.64
C GLY A 479 2.97 20.19 4.56
N ILE A 480 2.14 19.76 5.52
CA ILE A 480 1.52 20.65 6.50
C ILE A 480 1.84 20.18 7.91
N TYR A 481 2.23 21.09 8.77
CA TYR A 481 2.49 20.86 10.18
C TYR A 481 1.99 22.05 11.01
N THR A 482 1.97 21.92 12.35
CA THR A 482 1.57 23.01 13.26
C THR A 482 2.58 23.15 14.39
N THR A 483 3.17 24.34 14.54
CA THR A 483 4.00 24.70 15.71
C THR A 483 3.29 25.64 16.69
N ASN A 484 2.41 26.53 16.22
CA ASN A 484 1.72 27.54 16.99
C ASN A 484 0.47 26.98 17.70
N PHE A 485 0.68 25.96 18.56
CA PHE A 485 -0.37 25.37 19.39
C PHE A 485 0.24 24.83 20.69
N ASN A 486 -0.49 24.95 21.81
CA ASN A 486 -0.07 24.45 23.11
C ASN A 486 1.36 24.93 23.50
N ASN A 487 1.62 26.25 23.37
CA ASN A 487 2.92 26.88 23.65
C ASN A 487 4.11 26.21 22.92
N GLY A 488 3.89 25.71 21.70
CA GLY A 488 4.91 25.06 20.89
C GLY A 488 5.31 23.67 21.37
N ARG A 489 4.53 23.03 22.25
CA ARG A 489 4.83 21.71 22.84
C ARG A 489 3.80 20.67 22.47
N LEU A 490 4.24 19.43 22.29
CA LEU A 490 3.43 18.22 22.28
C LEU A 490 3.14 17.77 23.73
N HIS A 491 2.24 16.82 23.92
CA HIS A 491 1.78 16.42 25.25
C HIS A 491 2.89 15.82 26.13
N ALA A 492 3.88 15.17 25.54
CA ALA A 492 5.06 14.68 26.26
C ALA A 492 6.16 15.75 26.48
N GLY A 493 5.87 17.02 26.15
CA GLY A 493 6.82 18.14 26.29
C GLY A 493 7.80 18.31 25.12
N THR A 494 7.80 17.45 24.13
CA THR A 494 8.62 17.59 22.92
C THR A 494 8.24 18.85 22.14
N ASP A 495 9.22 19.56 21.58
CA ASP A 495 9.00 20.73 20.74
C ASP A 495 8.27 20.35 19.45
N ARG A 496 7.22 21.09 19.08
CA ARG A 496 6.40 20.84 17.88
C ARG A 496 7.18 20.98 16.57
N HIS A 497 8.37 21.55 16.56
CA HIS A 497 9.24 21.50 15.40
C HIS A 497 9.69 20.06 15.04
N ALA A 498 9.51 19.08 15.91
CA ALA A 498 9.61 17.65 15.57
C ALA A 498 8.63 17.26 14.44
N SER A 499 7.44 17.89 14.38
CA SER A 499 6.48 17.71 13.28
C SER A 499 6.97 18.32 11.96
N ARG A 500 7.66 19.49 12.03
CA ARG A 500 8.31 20.08 10.86
C ARG A 500 9.44 19.18 10.34
N ASP A 501 10.25 18.65 11.23
CA ASP A 501 11.34 17.74 10.87
C ASP A 501 10.78 16.49 10.17
N LEU A 502 9.70 15.90 10.69
CA LEU A 502 8.99 14.77 10.06
C LEU A 502 8.50 15.11 8.66
N SER A 503 7.79 16.24 8.52
CA SER A 503 7.24 16.71 7.23
C SER A 503 8.35 16.95 6.18
N ASP A 504 9.44 17.61 6.57
CA ASP A 504 10.59 17.86 5.69
C ASP A 504 11.24 16.54 5.20
N ILE A 505 11.43 15.58 6.09
CA ILE A 505 12.04 14.28 5.75
C ILE A 505 11.15 13.53 4.75
N LEU A 506 9.82 13.48 4.98
CA LEU A 506 8.86 12.85 4.08
C LEU A 506 8.89 13.47 2.69
N LEU A 507 8.78 14.79 2.58
CA LEU A 507 8.78 15.47 1.29
C LEU A 507 10.12 15.30 0.55
N THR A 508 11.23 15.34 1.27
CA THR A 508 12.57 15.16 0.68
C THR A 508 12.72 13.77 0.08
N GLN A 509 12.27 12.75 0.82
CA GLN A 509 12.36 11.36 0.36
C GLN A 509 11.44 11.11 -0.84
N LEU A 510 10.20 11.60 -0.79
CA LEU A 510 9.25 11.51 -1.90
C LEU A 510 9.81 12.14 -3.18
N GLN A 511 10.26 13.41 -3.11
CA GLN A 511 10.82 14.09 -4.27
C GLN A 511 12.02 13.33 -4.86
N ARG A 512 12.95 12.89 -4.01
CA ARG A 512 14.15 12.17 -4.45
C ARG A 512 13.80 10.88 -5.18
N ASP A 513 12.94 10.05 -4.58
CA ASP A 513 12.65 8.73 -5.13
C ASP A 513 11.77 8.81 -6.38
N ILE A 514 10.77 9.70 -6.39
CA ILE A 514 9.90 9.89 -7.56
C ILE A 514 10.72 10.41 -8.75
N ARG A 515 11.54 11.46 -8.55
CA ARG A 515 12.39 12.00 -9.63
C ARG A 515 13.35 10.94 -10.19
N SER A 516 13.99 10.17 -9.31
CA SER A 516 14.95 9.14 -9.73
C SER A 516 14.31 7.96 -10.44
N THR A 517 13.11 7.54 -10.01
CA THR A 517 12.44 6.37 -10.57
C THR A 517 11.70 6.68 -11.87
N PHE A 518 11.06 7.85 -11.97
CA PHE A 518 10.18 8.19 -13.10
C PHE A 518 10.80 9.18 -14.08
N ASN A 519 11.97 9.72 -13.76
CA ASN A 519 12.65 10.76 -14.56
C ASN A 519 11.72 11.94 -14.88
N VAL A 520 10.94 12.37 -13.90
CA VAL A 520 10.02 13.52 -13.98
C VAL A 520 10.48 14.62 -13.03
N ASP A 521 10.20 15.87 -13.40
CA ASP A 521 10.47 17.00 -12.50
C ASP A 521 9.35 17.13 -11.46
N TRP A 522 9.37 16.22 -10.49
CA TRP A 522 8.39 16.18 -9.41
C TRP A 522 8.54 17.38 -8.50
N THR A 523 7.50 18.20 -8.44
CA THR A 523 7.51 19.43 -7.67
C THR A 523 7.39 19.15 -6.18
N ARG A 524 8.36 19.60 -5.42
CA ARG A 524 8.21 19.78 -3.98
C ARG A 524 7.60 21.15 -3.73
N ARG A 525 6.47 21.19 -3.08
CA ARG A 525 5.81 22.41 -2.67
C ARG A 525 6.25 22.81 -1.26
N SER A 526 5.56 23.76 -0.69
CA SER A 526 5.85 24.36 0.60
C SER A 526 5.76 23.39 1.78
N LEU A 527 6.46 23.74 2.85
CA LEU A 527 6.27 23.18 4.20
C LEU A 527 5.41 24.16 5.00
N TRP A 528 4.08 24.00 4.96
CA TRP A 528 3.16 24.92 5.59
C TRP A 528 3.03 24.74 7.10
N ASN A 529 3.33 25.78 7.86
CA ASN A 529 2.97 25.86 9.25
C ASN A 529 1.52 26.39 9.36
N ARG A 530 0.54 25.49 9.40
CA ARG A 530 -0.89 25.83 9.38
C ARG A 530 -1.64 25.08 10.46
N ASN A 531 -2.66 25.74 11.03
CA ASN A 531 -3.44 25.25 12.14
C ASN A 531 -4.61 24.33 11.69
N TYR A 532 -4.28 23.17 11.09
CA TYR A 532 -5.25 22.12 10.75
C TYR A 532 -5.49 21.17 11.93
N SER A 533 -6.69 20.60 12.03
CA SER A 533 -7.04 19.64 13.09
C SER A 533 -6.08 18.46 13.16
N GLU A 534 -5.73 17.88 12.01
CA GLU A 534 -4.90 16.69 11.90
C GLU A 534 -3.41 16.93 12.20
N THR A 535 -2.98 18.18 12.28
CA THR A 535 -1.61 18.57 12.68
C THR A 535 -1.53 19.25 14.04
N ARG A 536 -2.64 19.84 14.49
CA ARG A 536 -2.74 20.53 15.78
C ARG A 536 -3.10 19.60 16.91
N LEU A 537 -4.15 18.76 16.72
CA LEU A 537 -4.74 17.95 17.78
C LEU A 537 -3.88 16.75 18.20
N PRO A 538 -3.13 16.04 17.31
CA PRO A 538 -2.35 14.90 17.76
C PRO A 538 -1.38 15.25 18.89
N ALA A 539 -1.35 14.39 19.91
CA ALA A 539 -0.44 14.50 21.05
C ALA A 539 1.05 14.26 20.69
N VAL A 540 1.29 13.66 19.54
CA VAL A 540 2.58 13.23 19.01
C VAL A 540 2.96 14.03 17.75
N PRO A 541 4.22 13.99 17.28
CA PRO A 541 4.60 14.62 16.02
C PRO A 541 3.69 14.16 14.89
N SER A 542 3.16 15.12 14.14
CA SER A 542 2.15 14.86 13.12
C SER A 542 2.32 15.75 11.90
N THR A 543 1.93 15.22 10.75
CA THR A 543 1.92 15.95 9.48
C THR A 543 0.81 15.48 8.56
N ILE A 544 0.32 16.39 7.71
CA ILE A 544 -0.44 16.05 6.52
C ILE A 544 0.53 16.05 5.34
N VAL A 545 0.47 15.04 4.50
CA VAL A 545 1.12 14.97 3.20
C VAL A 545 0.04 15.06 2.14
N GLU A 546 -0.03 16.19 1.45
CA GLU A 546 -0.80 16.35 0.23
C GLU A 546 0.07 15.82 -0.92
N LEU A 547 -0.14 14.55 -1.29
CA LEU A 547 0.78 13.82 -2.15
C LEU A 547 0.92 14.46 -3.54
N LEU A 548 -0.22 14.76 -4.14
CA LEU A 548 -0.39 15.31 -5.49
C LEU A 548 -1.77 15.94 -5.59
N SER A 549 -2.14 16.51 -6.74
CA SER A 549 -3.50 16.99 -6.94
C SER A 549 -4.36 15.99 -7.72
N HIS A 550 -5.45 15.51 -7.08
CA HIS A 550 -6.44 14.66 -7.72
C HIS A 550 -7.29 15.38 -8.79
N GLN A 551 -7.16 16.69 -8.90
CA GLN A 551 -7.82 17.52 -9.92
C GLN A 551 -6.90 17.85 -11.10
N ASN A 552 -5.63 17.45 -11.05
CA ASN A 552 -4.64 17.76 -12.07
C ASN A 552 -4.31 16.51 -12.91
N PHE A 553 -4.54 16.59 -14.20
CA PHE A 553 -4.34 15.46 -15.10
C PHE A 553 -2.88 14.94 -15.10
N ALA A 554 -1.89 15.85 -15.13
CA ALA A 554 -0.48 15.46 -15.11
C ALA A 554 -0.10 14.67 -13.85
N ASP A 555 -0.61 15.07 -12.68
CA ASP A 555 -0.41 14.33 -11.43
C ASP A 555 -1.12 12.96 -11.49
N MET A 556 -2.36 12.90 -12.00
CA MET A 556 -3.15 11.70 -12.01
C MET A 556 -2.66 10.65 -13.01
N ARG A 557 -1.94 11.03 -14.06
CA ARG A 557 -1.26 10.08 -14.95
C ARG A 557 -0.30 9.17 -14.18
N LEU A 558 0.46 9.76 -13.25
CA LEU A 558 1.33 9.01 -12.34
C LEU A 558 0.51 8.38 -11.20
N GLY A 559 -0.46 9.12 -10.65
CA GLY A 559 -1.26 8.67 -9.50
C GLY A 559 -2.01 7.35 -9.71
N HIS A 560 -2.41 7.04 -10.93
CA HIS A 560 -3.05 5.75 -11.26
C HIS A 560 -2.06 4.61 -11.53
N ASP A 561 -0.76 4.91 -11.72
CA ASP A 561 0.25 3.87 -11.97
C ASP A 561 0.57 3.09 -10.68
N PRO A 562 0.34 1.76 -10.63
CA PRO A 562 0.70 0.93 -9.48
C PRO A 562 2.17 1.01 -9.09
N ASN A 563 3.06 1.21 -10.05
CA ASN A 563 4.49 1.38 -9.82
C ASN A 563 4.81 2.71 -9.11
N PHE A 564 4.08 3.77 -9.44
CA PHE A 564 4.15 5.04 -8.73
C PHE A 564 3.66 4.87 -7.29
N LYS A 565 2.54 4.15 -7.09
CA LYS A 565 1.99 3.87 -5.76
C LYS A 565 2.99 3.08 -4.89
N PHE A 566 3.67 2.08 -5.45
CA PHE A 566 4.75 1.35 -4.77
C PHE A 566 5.91 2.27 -4.39
N THR A 567 6.37 3.10 -5.33
CA THR A 567 7.49 4.05 -5.10
C THR A 567 7.15 5.06 -4.00
N VAL A 568 5.95 5.63 -4.02
CA VAL A 568 5.44 6.52 -2.97
C VAL A 568 5.37 5.82 -1.63
N GLY A 569 4.77 4.62 -1.57
CA GLY A 569 4.70 3.81 -0.35
C GLY A 569 6.09 3.53 0.23
N ARG A 570 7.06 3.17 -0.64
CA ARG A 570 8.45 2.90 -0.23
C ARG A 570 9.18 4.17 0.22
N ALA A 571 8.97 5.30 -0.44
CA ALA A 571 9.56 6.59 -0.03
C ALA A 571 9.04 7.04 1.33
N LEU A 572 7.72 6.96 1.56
CA LEU A 572 7.10 7.26 2.85
C LEU A 572 7.61 6.33 3.96
N TYR A 573 7.68 5.02 3.68
CA TYR A 573 8.24 4.03 4.62
C TYR A 573 9.68 4.37 5.00
N LYS A 574 10.56 4.65 4.02
CA LYS A 574 11.96 5.03 4.27
C LYS A 574 12.06 6.30 5.12
N ALA A 575 11.25 7.31 4.83
CA ALA A 575 11.22 8.56 5.57
C ALA A 575 10.76 8.37 7.02
N ILE A 576 9.72 7.59 7.25
CA ILE A 576 9.23 7.24 8.59
C ILE A 576 10.30 6.48 9.37
N LEU A 577 10.94 5.47 8.74
CA LEU A 577 12.03 4.72 9.34
C LEU A 577 13.20 5.62 9.76
N GLN A 578 13.64 6.51 8.86
CA GLN A 578 14.70 7.49 9.12
C GLN A 578 14.32 8.43 10.27
N TYR A 579 13.09 8.95 10.25
CA TYR A 579 12.60 9.85 11.28
C TYR A 579 12.60 9.17 12.65
N ILE A 580 11.94 8.04 12.80
CA ILE A 580 11.83 7.32 14.09
C ILE A 580 13.21 6.91 14.61
N CYS A 581 14.07 6.32 13.76
CA CYS A 581 15.42 5.94 14.17
C CYS A 581 16.25 7.15 14.59
N SER A 582 16.12 8.29 13.90
CA SER A 582 16.83 9.52 14.27
C SER A 582 16.37 10.11 15.61
N GLN A 583 15.08 9.98 15.96
CA GLN A 583 14.52 10.41 17.24
C GLN A 583 15.15 9.66 18.42
N HIS A 584 15.47 8.39 18.23
CA HIS A 584 16.08 7.52 19.24
C HIS A 584 17.62 7.40 19.10
N GLY A 585 18.25 8.11 18.16
CA GLY A 585 19.68 8.02 17.90
C GLY A 585 20.15 6.63 17.46
N ARG A 586 19.33 5.91 16.70
CA ARG A 586 19.60 4.54 16.21
C ARG A 586 19.91 4.54 14.72
N ASP A 587 20.79 3.64 14.32
CA ASP A 587 20.98 3.30 12.91
C ASP A 587 19.77 2.53 12.38
N TYR A 588 19.50 2.64 11.09
CA TYR A 588 18.43 1.93 10.40
C TYR A 588 18.93 1.13 9.19
N VAL A 589 18.17 0.16 8.80
CA VAL A 589 18.32 -0.61 7.57
C VAL A 589 16.96 -0.68 6.89
N VAL A 590 16.93 -0.38 5.60
CA VAL A 590 15.70 -0.48 4.80
C VAL A 590 15.48 -1.93 4.39
N GLN A 591 14.24 -2.40 4.40
CA GLN A 591 13.88 -3.74 3.91
C GLN A 591 14.26 -3.91 2.43
N PRO A 592 14.57 -5.13 1.96
CA PRO A 592 14.97 -5.38 0.58
C PRO A 592 13.85 -5.10 -0.44
N LEU A 593 14.20 -5.09 -1.73
CA LEU A 593 13.24 -5.22 -2.83
C LEU A 593 12.79 -6.68 -2.98
N PRO A 594 11.65 -6.94 -3.66
CA PRO A 594 11.24 -8.29 -4.05
C PRO A 594 12.34 -9.01 -4.83
N VAL A 595 12.37 -10.34 -4.72
CA VAL A 595 13.25 -11.16 -5.54
C VAL A 595 12.72 -11.26 -6.98
N SER A 596 13.60 -11.60 -7.93
CA SER A 596 13.29 -11.82 -9.34
C SER A 596 13.79 -13.17 -9.84
N HIS A 597 13.58 -13.48 -11.11
CA HIS A 597 14.08 -14.68 -11.77
C HIS A 597 13.70 -15.97 -11.02
N PHE A 598 12.49 -16.02 -10.49
CA PHE A 598 12.03 -17.16 -9.72
C PHE A 598 11.77 -18.36 -10.64
N ALA A 599 12.30 -19.53 -10.28
CA ALA A 599 12.16 -20.75 -11.05
C ALA A 599 12.05 -22.00 -10.18
N ILE A 600 11.25 -22.96 -10.62
CA ILE A 600 11.08 -24.27 -9.99
C ILE A 600 11.49 -25.37 -10.97
N ARG A 601 12.27 -26.35 -10.52
CA ARG A 601 12.62 -27.57 -11.25
C ARG A 601 12.31 -28.80 -10.43
N PHE A 602 12.15 -29.95 -11.10
CA PHE A 602 12.19 -31.20 -10.38
C PHE A 602 13.62 -31.47 -9.93
N GLY A 603 13.79 -31.83 -8.66
CA GLY A 603 15.09 -32.11 -8.10
C GLY A 603 15.61 -33.50 -8.47
N GLN A 604 16.92 -33.69 -8.34
CA GLN A 604 17.55 -35.00 -8.60
C GLN A 604 17.06 -36.12 -7.68
N LYS A 605 16.69 -35.77 -6.44
CA LYS A 605 16.09 -36.71 -5.50
C LYS A 605 14.61 -36.93 -5.83
N LYS A 606 14.14 -38.16 -5.72
CA LYS A 606 12.73 -38.49 -5.95
C LYS A 606 11.81 -37.65 -5.09
N ASN A 607 10.77 -37.06 -5.71
CA ASN A 607 9.75 -36.22 -5.08
C ASN A 607 10.32 -34.98 -4.37
N THR A 608 11.30 -34.33 -4.99
CA THR A 608 11.80 -33.03 -4.58
C THR A 608 11.64 -32.00 -5.68
N LEU A 609 11.52 -30.74 -5.27
CA LEU A 609 11.58 -29.56 -6.11
C LEU A 609 12.81 -28.75 -5.71
N GLU A 610 13.45 -28.15 -6.69
CA GLU A 610 14.52 -27.18 -6.51
C GLU A 610 13.99 -25.81 -6.92
N LEU A 611 13.94 -24.89 -5.97
CA LEU A 611 13.54 -23.50 -6.14
C LEU A 611 14.80 -22.65 -6.24
N SER A 612 14.83 -21.69 -7.15
CA SER A 612 15.92 -20.72 -7.28
C SER A 612 15.37 -19.34 -7.64
N TRP A 613 16.07 -18.28 -7.20
CA TRP A 613 15.68 -16.88 -7.45
C TRP A 613 16.92 -15.99 -7.40
N GLN A 614 16.73 -14.69 -7.70
CA GLN A 614 17.76 -13.67 -7.56
C GLN A 614 17.31 -12.62 -6.54
N GLY A 615 18.21 -12.22 -5.65
CA GLY A 615 18.00 -11.09 -4.76
C GLY A 615 18.32 -9.78 -5.47
N GLU A 616 17.46 -8.77 -5.31
CA GLU A 616 17.60 -7.49 -5.98
C GLU A 616 18.28 -6.44 -5.09
N GLU A 617 19.17 -5.63 -5.69
CA GLU A 617 19.74 -4.46 -5.04
C GLU A 617 18.89 -3.22 -5.33
N ASP A 618 18.67 -2.37 -4.32
CA ASP A 618 17.97 -1.10 -4.48
C ASP A 618 18.99 0.00 -4.83
N PRO A 619 18.99 0.55 -6.06
CA PRO A 619 19.93 1.58 -6.46
C PRO A 619 19.76 2.89 -5.68
N LEU A 620 18.58 3.11 -5.09
CA LEU A 620 18.27 4.30 -4.31
C LEU A 620 18.56 4.12 -2.81
N GLU A 621 18.84 2.87 -2.35
CA GLU A 621 18.98 2.57 -0.93
C GLU A 621 20.02 1.47 -0.67
N PRO A 622 21.29 1.83 -0.49
CA PRO A 622 22.37 0.84 -0.32
C PRO A 622 22.23 -0.07 0.90
N THR A 623 21.41 0.31 1.90
CA THR A 623 21.17 -0.51 3.09
C THR A 623 20.20 -1.67 2.84
N ALA A 624 19.42 -1.62 1.76
CA ALA A 624 18.34 -2.55 1.43
C ALA A 624 18.82 -3.89 0.84
N LYS A 625 20.07 -4.29 1.06
CA LYS A 625 20.61 -5.53 0.51
C LYS A 625 19.95 -6.76 1.15
N PRO A 626 19.49 -7.73 0.32
CA PRO A 626 19.06 -9.04 0.80
C PRO A 626 20.19 -9.74 1.57
N ARG A 627 19.83 -10.42 2.67
CA ARG A 627 20.77 -11.25 3.44
C ARG A 627 20.35 -12.70 3.48
N GLU A 628 19.04 -12.91 3.55
CA GLU A 628 18.38 -14.19 3.67
C GLU A 628 17.03 -14.09 2.98
N TYR A 629 16.32 -15.20 2.88
CA TYR A 629 15.05 -15.30 2.19
C TYR A 629 14.05 -16.13 3.00
N ILE A 630 12.78 -15.91 2.76
CA ILE A 630 11.71 -16.73 3.32
C ILE A 630 10.96 -17.37 2.16
N VAL A 631 10.87 -18.70 2.19
CA VAL A 631 10.08 -19.46 1.23
C VAL A 631 8.76 -19.84 1.87
N TYR A 632 7.68 -19.30 1.36
CA TYR A 632 6.32 -19.62 1.78
C TYR A 632 5.74 -20.72 0.89
N THR A 633 5.07 -21.69 1.51
CA THR A 633 4.47 -22.82 0.82
C THR A 633 2.95 -22.81 1.01
N ARG A 634 2.23 -23.07 -0.10
CA ARG A 634 0.79 -23.32 -0.11
C ARG A 634 0.53 -24.71 -0.68
N ILE A 635 -0.31 -25.49 0.00
CA ILE A 635 -0.70 -26.84 -0.40
C ILE A 635 -2.12 -26.79 -0.98
N GLY A 636 -2.27 -27.18 -2.22
CA GLY A 636 -3.55 -27.19 -2.92
C GLY A 636 -4.15 -25.77 -2.99
N ARG A 637 -5.39 -25.63 -2.52
CA ARG A 637 -6.15 -24.35 -2.46
C ARG A 637 -6.07 -23.67 -1.09
N GLY A 638 -5.18 -24.14 -0.21
CA GLY A 638 -5.00 -23.56 1.12
C GLY A 638 -4.43 -22.14 1.10
N GLY A 639 -4.10 -21.64 2.30
CA GLY A 639 -3.31 -20.43 2.48
C GLY A 639 -1.81 -20.73 2.52
N PHE A 640 -1.00 -19.70 2.49
CA PHE A 640 0.44 -19.83 2.71
C PHE A 640 0.75 -20.05 4.19
N ASP A 641 1.79 -20.84 4.45
CA ASP A 641 2.33 -21.10 5.80
C ASP A 641 3.07 -19.87 6.36
N ASN A 642 3.75 -20.04 7.51
CA ASN A 642 4.55 -18.96 8.10
C ASN A 642 5.95 -18.79 7.47
N GLY A 643 6.27 -19.61 6.47
CA GLY A 643 7.53 -19.56 5.73
C GLY A 643 8.70 -20.26 6.40
N VAL A 644 9.67 -20.63 5.59
CA VAL A 644 10.95 -21.24 5.98
C VAL A 644 12.09 -20.29 5.64
N ARG A 645 12.91 -19.94 6.64
CA ARG A 645 14.08 -19.10 6.45
C ARG A 645 15.21 -19.87 5.79
N VAL A 646 15.80 -19.31 4.75
CA VAL A 646 16.93 -19.86 4.02
C VAL A 646 18.01 -18.81 3.77
N SER A 647 19.29 -19.20 3.78
CA SER A 647 20.42 -18.27 3.66
C SER A 647 20.95 -18.12 2.22
N SER A 648 20.57 -19.02 1.32
CA SER A 648 20.97 -18.99 -0.10
C SER A 648 19.77 -18.65 -1.01
N PRO A 649 19.99 -18.12 -2.22
CA PRO A 649 18.94 -17.85 -3.17
C PRO A 649 18.41 -19.14 -3.85
N SER A 650 18.31 -20.21 -3.11
CA SER A 650 17.78 -21.49 -3.55
C SER A 650 17.30 -22.32 -2.36
N HIS A 651 16.33 -23.22 -2.63
CA HIS A 651 15.78 -24.11 -1.60
C HIS A 651 15.29 -25.42 -2.23
N THR A 652 15.52 -26.53 -1.55
CA THR A 652 14.98 -27.84 -1.95
C THR A 652 13.80 -28.22 -1.08
N VAL A 653 12.66 -28.48 -1.68
CA VAL A 653 11.42 -28.86 -1.00
C VAL A 653 11.03 -30.30 -1.34
N LYS A 654 10.68 -31.09 -0.34
CA LYS A 654 10.07 -32.42 -0.52
C LYS A 654 8.57 -32.27 -0.75
N ILE A 655 8.04 -32.94 -1.77
CA ILE A 655 6.64 -32.90 -2.14
C ILE A 655 6.02 -34.31 -2.17
N GLU A 656 4.70 -34.36 -2.09
CA GLU A 656 3.91 -35.57 -2.27
C GLU A 656 3.29 -35.59 -3.67
N PRO A 657 3.48 -36.71 -4.43
CA PRO A 657 2.83 -36.86 -5.75
C PRO A 657 1.30 -36.81 -5.65
N GLY A 658 0.67 -36.11 -6.56
CA GLY A 658 -0.78 -35.94 -6.62
C GLY A 658 -1.29 -34.64 -5.99
N ILE A 659 -0.42 -33.82 -5.39
CA ILE A 659 -0.75 -32.56 -4.75
C ILE A 659 -0.07 -31.41 -5.51
N VAL A 660 -0.81 -30.34 -5.78
CA VAL A 660 -0.25 -29.09 -6.32
C VAL A 660 0.34 -28.28 -5.15
N TYR A 661 1.56 -27.83 -5.29
CA TYR A 661 2.23 -26.92 -4.36
C TYR A 661 2.41 -25.57 -5.04
N SER A 662 2.26 -24.49 -4.28
CA SER A 662 2.60 -23.13 -4.73
C SER A 662 3.60 -22.50 -3.79
N PHE A 663 4.48 -21.68 -4.33
CA PHE A 663 5.55 -21.04 -3.59
C PHE A 663 5.62 -19.57 -3.93
N LYS A 664 5.93 -18.75 -2.93
CA LYS A 664 6.39 -17.38 -3.09
C LYS A 664 7.60 -17.14 -2.20
N VAL A 665 8.45 -16.23 -2.62
CA VAL A 665 9.71 -15.95 -1.92
C VAL A 665 9.77 -14.47 -1.56
N THR A 666 10.26 -14.16 -0.37
CA THR A 666 10.61 -12.81 0.05
C THR A 666 12.08 -12.74 0.40
N ALA A 667 12.68 -11.57 0.26
CA ALA A 667 14.01 -11.27 0.76
C ALA A 667 13.90 -10.61 2.13
N VAL A 668 14.83 -10.91 3.04
CA VAL A 668 14.89 -10.32 4.37
C VAL A 668 16.29 -9.81 4.72
N ASN A 669 16.32 -8.78 5.55
CA ASN A 669 17.51 -8.27 6.20
C ASN A 669 17.17 -7.77 7.62
N ARG A 670 18.11 -7.08 8.29
CA ARG A 670 17.87 -6.55 9.64
C ARG A 670 16.80 -5.45 9.71
N GLY A 671 16.41 -4.87 8.58
CA GLY A 671 15.39 -3.82 8.45
C GLY A 671 13.98 -4.35 8.29
N GLY A 672 13.84 -5.59 7.80
CA GLY A 672 12.54 -6.21 7.58
C GLY A 672 12.49 -7.12 6.36
N GLU A 673 11.28 -7.38 5.90
CA GLU A 673 10.92 -8.29 4.81
C GLU A 673 10.43 -7.51 3.59
N SER A 674 10.84 -7.94 2.40
CA SER A 674 10.37 -7.41 1.11
C SER A 674 8.90 -7.76 0.83
N PHE A 675 8.33 -7.16 -0.20
CA PHE A 675 7.17 -7.72 -0.86
C PHE A 675 7.54 -9.08 -1.50
N PRO A 676 6.55 -9.98 -1.73
CA PRO A 676 6.82 -11.29 -2.29
C PRO A 676 7.15 -11.23 -3.78
N SER A 677 7.79 -12.29 -4.27
CA SER A 677 7.84 -12.66 -5.69
C SER A 677 6.43 -12.94 -6.24
N GLU A 678 6.34 -13.18 -7.54
CA GLU A 678 5.22 -13.93 -8.12
C GLU A 678 5.03 -15.30 -7.43
N ILE A 679 3.85 -15.89 -7.64
CA ILE A 679 3.51 -17.21 -7.08
C ILE A 679 3.70 -18.26 -8.16
N LEU A 680 4.70 -19.11 -8.01
CA LEU A 680 4.93 -20.25 -8.87
C LEU A 680 4.31 -21.52 -8.31
N ALA A 681 3.91 -22.44 -9.19
CA ALA A 681 3.29 -23.69 -8.81
C ALA A 681 4.01 -24.90 -9.42
N ALA A 682 3.89 -26.06 -8.77
CA ALA A 682 4.44 -27.31 -9.25
C ALA A 682 3.57 -28.50 -8.83
N TYR A 683 3.60 -29.55 -9.64
CA TYR A 683 2.84 -30.77 -9.41
C TYR A 683 3.59 -31.97 -9.94
N LYS A 684 3.66 -33.04 -9.16
CA LYS A 684 4.17 -34.34 -9.61
C LYS A 684 3.04 -35.33 -9.74
N ALA A 685 2.81 -35.83 -10.95
CA ALA A 685 1.80 -36.83 -11.18
C ALA A 685 2.22 -38.18 -10.56
N LYS A 686 1.24 -38.95 -10.05
CA LYS A 686 1.49 -40.28 -9.48
C LYS A 686 1.94 -41.28 -10.56
N ARG A 687 1.44 -41.14 -11.78
CA ARG A 687 1.80 -41.91 -12.99
C ARG A 687 2.08 -40.89 -14.10
N GLU A 688 3.32 -40.48 -14.23
CA GLU A 688 3.71 -39.44 -15.17
C GLU A 688 3.71 -39.89 -16.63
N LYS A 689 2.99 -39.16 -17.47
CA LYS A 689 3.01 -39.29 -18.93
C LYS A 689 4.04 -38.36 -19.58
N GLY A 690 4.23 -37.20 -19.01
CA GLY A 690 5.14 -36.19 -19.53
C GLY A 690 5.23 -34.99 -18.57
N GLN A 691 6.16 -34.09 -18.87
CA GLN A 691 6.40 -32.89 -18.08
C GLN A 691 6.08 -31.64 -18.92
N ILE A 692 5.49 -30.65 -18.24
CA ILE A 692 5.12 -29.36 -18.82
C ILE A 692 5.82 -28.27 -18.02
N LEU A 693 6.41 -27.30 -18.70
CA LEU A 693 6.88 -26.07 -18.10
C LEU A 693 5.80 -24.99 -18.26
N ILE A 694 5.37 -24.36 -17.18
CA ILE A 694 4.57 -23.16 -17.22
C ILE A 694 5.52 -21.97 -17.07
N VAL A 695 5.56 -21.11 -18.08
CA VAL A 695 6.33 -19.85 -18.04
C VAL A 695 5.35 -18.71 -17.76
N ASN A 696 5.53 -18.03 -16.65
CA ASN A 696 4.76 -16.83 -16.34
C ASN A 696 5.45 -15.60 -16.93
N GLY A 697 4.86 -14.98 -17.93
CA GLY A 697 5.30 -13.74 -18.56
C GLY A 697 4.25 -12.66 -18.45
N PHE A 698 3.35 -12.75 -17.46
CA PHE A 698 2.37 -11.72 -17.16
C PHE A 698 2.82 -10.91 -15.94
N ASP A 699 3.66 -9.91 -16.18
CA ASP A 699 4.23 -9.02 -15.16
C ASP A 699 3.58 -7.64 -15.13
N ARG A 700 2.84 -7.30 -16.19
CA ARG A 700 2.27 -5.97 -16.34
C ARG A 700 1.43 -5.57 -15.14
N ILE A 701 1.79 -4.41 -14.58
CA ILE A 701 0.97 -3.58 -13.69
C ILE A 701 1.01 -2.15 -14.22
N SER A 702 -0.16 -1.56 -14.47
CA SER A 702 -0.25 -0.26 -15.13
C SER A 702 -1.52 0.50 -14.77
N GLY A 703 -1.49 1.82 -14.95
CA GLY A 703 -2.69 2.66 -14.92
C GLY A 703 -3.60 2.43 -16.12
N PRO A 704 -4.78 3.06 -16.13
CA PRO A 704 -5.72 3.03 -17.25
C PRO A 704 -5.16 3.68 -18.52
N ALA A 705 -5.78 3.34 -19.68
CA ALA A 705 -5.45 4.00 -20.95
C ALA A 705 -5.65 5.51 -20.87
N VAL A 706 -4.67 6.26 -21.39
CA VAL A 706 -4.61 7.71 -21.33
C VAL A 706 -5.11 8.33 -22.62
N ILE A 707 -6.00 9.31 -22.53
CA ILE A 707 -6.32 10.25 -23.60
C ILE A 707 -5.58 11.54 -23.29
N ASP A 708 -4.72 11.97 -24.23
CA ASP A 708 -3.92 13.19 -24.13
C ASP A 708 -3.80 13.83 -25.49
N THR A 709 -4.74 14.74 -25.79
CA THR A 709 -4.79 15.50 -27.03
C THR A 709 -4.94 16.99 -26.70
N PRO A 710 -4.77 17.91 -27.67
CA PRO A 710 -4.97 19.34 -27.43
C PRO A 710 -6.36 19.69 -26.88
N ASP A 711 -7.40 18.93 -27.23
CA ASP A 711 -8.78 19.19 -26.84
C ASP A 711 -9.32 18.31 -25.70
N ALA A 712 -8.66 17.17 -25.42
CA ALA A 712 -9.17 16.17 -24.48
C ALA A 712 -8.05 15.56 -23.60
N ALA A 713 -8.37 15.36 -22.32
CA ALA A 713 -7.47 14.71 -21.35
C ALA A 713 -8.26 13.78 -20.40
N GLY A 714 -7.65 12.67 -20.03
CA GLY A 714 -8.23 11.76 -19.04
C GLY A 714 -7.93 10.29 -19.27
N PHE A 715 -8.80 9.42 -18.72
CA PHE A 715 -8.60 7.98 -18.68
C PHE A 715 -9.78 7.23 -19.30
N ASP A 716 -9.50 6.38 -20.29
CA ASP A 716 -10.52 5.59 -20.99
C ASP A 716 -10.51 4.14 -20.49
N LEU A 717 -11.34 3.87 -19.50
CA LEU A 717 -11.51 2.51 -18.94
C LEU A 717 -12.13 1.52 -19.96
N SER A 718 -12.76 2.00 -21.02
CA SER A 718 -13.34 1.14 -22.04
C SER A 718 -12.29 0.58 -23.00
N GLN A 719 -11.21 1.32 -23.20
CA GLN A 719 -10.06 0.87 -23.96
C GLN A 719 -9.16 -0.06 -23.15
N ASP A 720 -8.77 0.38 -21.95
CA ASP A 720 -7.96 -0.38 -21.02
C ASP A 720 -8.15 0.18 -19.60
N PRO A 721 -8.73 -0.57 -18.66
CA PRO A 721 -8.91 -0.11 -17.28
C PRO A 721 -7.59 -0.13 -16.47
N GLY A 722 -6.48 -0.53 -17.08
CA GLY A 722 -5.21 -0.78 -16.40
C GLY A 722 -5.17 -2.13 -15.73
N VAL A 723 -4.03 -2.42 -15.13
CA VAL A 723 -3.77 -3.67 -14.40
C VAL A 723 -3.23 -3.32 -13.02
N PRO A 724 -4.08 -3.23 -11.99
CA PRO A 724 -3.63 -2.99 -10.62
C PRO A 724 -2.71 -4.10 -10.10
N TYR A 725 -1.81 -3.76 -9.16
CA TYR A 725 -1.11 -4.74 -8.33
C TYR A 725 -2.10 -5.40 -7.37
N LEU A 726 -2.33 -6.68 -7.52
CA LEU A 726 -3.31 -7.49 -6.82
C LEU A 726 -4.76 -7.01 -7.04
N TYR A 727 -5.09 -5.80 -6.64
CA TYR A 727 -6.43 -5.20 -6.78
C TYR A 727 -6.39 -3.68 -6.68
N ASP A 728 -7.45 -3.01 -7.16
CA ASP A 728 -7.71 -1.60 -6.95
C ASP A 728 -9.01 -1.39 -6.15
N ILE A 729 -8.97 -0.41 -5.23
CA ILE A 729 -10.10 0.04 -4.42
C ILE A 729 -10.40 1.53 -4.61
N SER A 730 -9.70 2.17 -5.54
CA SER A 730 -9.79 3.62 -5.77
C SER A 730 -10.69 4.01 -6.94
N LEU A 731 -10.99 3.11 -7.87
CA LEU A 731 -11.84 3.42 -9.01
C LEU A 731 -13.30 3.62 -8.58
N CYS A 732 -13.86 4.80 -8.86
CA CYS A 732 -15.27 5.09 -8.63
C CYS A 732 -16.14 4.78 -9.86
N GLY A 733 -15.61 4.99 -11.09
CA GLY A 733 -16.32 4.76 -12.34
C GLY A 733 -15.60 5.35 -13.55
N ALA A 734 -16.19 5.21 -14.73
CA ALA A 734 -15.63 5.74 -15.96
C ALA A 734 -15.71 7.28 -16.01
N GLN A 735 -14.69 7.90 -16.58
CA GLN A 735 -14.68 9.33 -16.88
C GLN A 735 -15.73 9.65 -17.94
N GLN A 736 -16.44 10.77 -17.76
CA GLN A 736 -17.54 11.23 -18.61
C GLN A 736 -17.21 12.52 -19.34
N ASN A 737 -16.36 13.38 -18.77
CA ASN A 737 -15.96 14.64 -19.36
C ASN A 737 -14.45 14.68 -19.58
N PHE A 738 -14.03 14.77 -20.84
CA PHE A 738 -12.63 14.82 -21.28
C PHE A 738 -12.19 16.20 -21.77
N SER A 739 -13.11 17.18 -21.84
CA SER A 739 -12.83 18.47 -22.45
C SER A 739 -11.83 19.31 -21.66
N ARG A 740 -10.67 19.63 -22.25
CA ARG A 740 -9.69 20.55 -21.65
C ARG A 740 -10.21 21.99 -21.47
N LYS A 741 -11.28 22.37 -22.17
CA LYS A 741 -11.98 23.66 -21.96
C LYS A 741 -12.64 23.75 -20.59
N GLU A 742 -12.92 22.60 -19.97
CA GLU A 742 -13.50 22.46 -18.63
C GLU A 742 -12.45 22.27 -17.53
N ALA A 743 -11.16 22.45 -17.84
CA ALA A 743 -10.07 22.27 -16.90
C ALA A 743 -10.31 23.01 -15.57
N GLY A 744 -10.09 22.34 -14.45
CA GLY A 744 -10.30 22.86 -13.10
C GLY A 744 -11.75 23.00 -12.66
N ARG A 745 -12.73 22.60 -13.50
CA ARG A 745 -14.16 22.63 -13.19
C ARG A 745 -14.80 21.25 -13.29
N ARG A 746 -14.84 20.69 -14.49
CA ARG A 746 -15.53 19.44 -14.81
C ARG A 746 -14.66 18.44 -15.57
N LEU A 747 -13.46 18.82 -15.99
CA LEU A 747 -12.51 17.89 -16.59
C LEU A 747 -12.31 16.71 -15.64
N GLY A 748 -12.42 15.51 -16.16
CA GLY A 748 -12.28 14.29 -15.38
C GLY A 748 -13.55 13.82 -14.67
N GLU A 749 -14.68 14.57 -14.71
CA GLU A 749 -15.93 14.16 -14.09
C GLU A 749 -16.26 12.69 -14.41
N SER A 750 -16.55 11.89 -13.38
CA SER A 750 -16.64 10.44 -13.49
C SER A 750 -17.92 9.88 -12.85
N SER A 751 -18.36 8.72 -13.32
CA SER A 751 -19.49 7.98 -12.76
C SER A 751 -19.15 7.31 -11.42
N ASP A 752 -20.15 6.63 -10.82
CA ASP A 752 -20.04 5.92 -9.53
C ASP A 752 -20.20 4.39 -9.66
N LYS A 753 -20.18 3.86 -10.87
CA LYS A 753 -20.49 2.45 -11.17
C LYS A 753 -19.62 1.45 -10.39
N TYR A 754 -18.40 1.81 -10.04
CA TYR A 754 -17.44 0.92 -9.39
C TYR A 754 -17.19 1.25 -7.90
N GLU A 755 -17.92 2.21 -7.34
CA GLU A 755 -17.78 2.53 -5.90
C GLU A 755 -17.99 1.29 -5.02
N GLY A 756 -17.04 1.05 -4.12
CA GLY A 756 -17.09 -0.10 -3.20
C GLY A 756 -16.74 -1.44 -3.84
N MET A 757 -16.28 -1.48 -5.07
CA MET A 757 -15.75 -2.68 -5.68
C MET A 757 -14.25 -2.83 -5.37
N LYS A 758 -13.83 -4.05 -5.07
CA LYS A 758 -12.43 -4.48 -5.05
C LYS A 758 -12.10 -5.07 -6.42
N ILE A 759 -11.64 -4.21 -7.33
CA ILE A 759 -11.38 -4.59 -8.72
C ILE A 759 -10.09 -5.40 -8.79
N ILE A 760 -10.16 -6.63 -9.29
CA ILE A 760 -9.01 -7.54 -9.38
C ILE A 760 -8.10 -7.13 -10.54
N GLY A 761 -6.80 -7.10 -10.27
CA GLY A 761 -5.71 -6.87 -11.22
C GLY A 761 -4.82 -8.09 -11.41
N ASN A 762 -3.51 -7.86 -11.52
CA ASN A 762 -2.54 -8.96 -11.59
C ASN A 762 -2.31 -9.52 -10.17
N THR A 763 -2.77 -10.75 -9.94
CA THR A 763 -2.61 -11.47 -8.67
C THR A 763 -1.32 -12.29 -8.61
N PHE A 764 -0.59 -12.39 -9.73
CA PHE A 764 0.65 -13.16 -9.86
C PHE A 764 0.52 -14.65 -9.48
N ASP A 765 -0.69 -15.23 -9.53
CA ASP A 765 -0.98 -16.62 -9.11
C ASP A 765 -1.55 -17.48 -10.25
N TYR A 766 -1.23 -17.13 -11.49
CA TYR A 766 -1.76 -17.80 -12.68
C TYR A 766 -1.12 -19.17 -12.99
N PRO A 767 0.16 -19.42 -12.66
CA PRO A 767 0.72 -20.78 -12.74
C PRO A 767 -0.07 -21.82 -11.95
N PHE A 768 -0.73 -21.43 -10.84
CA PHE A 768 -1.62 -22.32 -10.11
C PHE A 768 -2.90 -22.62 -10.91
N VAL A 769 -3.49 -21.63 -11.58
CA VAL A 769 -4.74 -21.80 -12.35
C VAL A 769 -4.52 -22.71 -13.54
N HIS A 770 -3.46 -22.49 -14.32
CA HIS A 770 -3.05 -23.34 -15.44
C HIS A 770 -2.68 -24.74 -14.94
N GLY A 771 -1.86 -24.82 -13.91
CA GLY A 771 -1.43 -26.07 -13.31
C GLY A 771 -2.57 -26.95 -12.79
N LYS A 772 -3.63 -26.35 -12.22
CA LYS A 772 -4.84 -27.08 -11.83
C LYS A 772 -5.57 -27.68 -13.04
N ALA A 773 -5.64 -26.96 -14.14
CA ALA A 773 -6.23 -27.47 -15.37
C ALA A 773 -5.38 -28.58 -16.01
N ILE A 774 -4.04 -28.46 -15.97
CA ILE A 774 -3.10 -29.52 -16.39
C ILE A 774 -3.27 -30.77 -15.51
N GLN A 775 -3.34 -30.62 -14.20
CA GLN A 775 -3.60 -31.73 -13.27
C GLN A 775 -4.91 -32.46 -13.62
N ALA A 776 -5.99 -31.72 -13.91
CA ALA A 776 -7.28 -32.28 -14.28
C ALA A 776 -7.29 -32.96 -15.64
N ALA A 777 -6.45 -32.52 -16.59
CA ALA A 777 -6.34 -33.09 -17.92
C ALA A 777 -5.67 -34.47 -17.99
N GLY A 778 -4.97 -34.88 -16.91
CA GLY A 778 -4.39 -36.21 -16.88
C GLY A 778 -3.09 -36.34 -16.08
N ASN A 779 -2.28 -37.34 -16.46
CA ASN A 779 -1.06 -37.66 -15.72
C ASN A 779 0.17 -36.85 -16.16
N TYR A 780 0.05 -35.55 -16.36
CA TYR A 780 1.16 -34.64 -16.63
C TYR A 780 1.67 -34.04 -15.33
N SER A 781 3.00 -34.07 -15.17
CA SER A 781 3.67 -33.27 -14.14
C SER A 781 3.97 -31.89 -14.67
N PHE A 782 4.04 -30.87 -13.82
CA PHE A 782 4.48 -29.54 -14.23
C PHE A 782 5.32 -28.86 -13.14
N VAL A 783 6.17 -27.96 -13.61
CA VAL A 783 6.85 -26.92 -12.83
C VAL A 783 6.61 -25.58 -13.49
N SER A 784 6.96 -24.49 -12.83
CA SER A 784 6.80 -23.14 -13.38
C SER A 784 8.02 -22.27 -13.11
N CYS A 785 8.17 -21.21 -13.92
CA CYS A 785 9.19 -20.19 -13.75
C CYS A 785 8.68 -18.83 -14.26
N SER A 786 9.37 -17.76 -13.89
CA SER A 786 9.24 -16.47 -14.55
C SER A 786 9.88 -16.50 -15.94
N ASP A 787 9.47 -15.62 -16.83
CA ASP A 787 10.09 -15.53 -18.17
C ASP A 787 11.49 -14.92 -18.10
N GLU A 788 11.81 -14.03 -17.16
CA GLU A 788 13.18 -13.53 -16.95
C GLU A 788 14.15 -14.67 -16.58
N ALA A 789 13.68 -15.70 -15.88
CA ALA A 789 14.51 -16.87 -15.59
C ALA A 789 14.86 -17.66 -16.87
N VAL A 790 13.95 -17.68 -17.83
CA VAL A 790 14.19 -18.27 -19.17
C VAL A 790 15.13 -17.38 -19.99
N GLU A 791 14.87 -16.08 -20.03
CA GLU A 791 15.69 -15.12 -20.78
C GLU A 791 17.15 -15.08 -20.31
N LYS A 792 17.38 -15.27 -19.00
CA LYS A 792 18.71 -15.38 -18.38
C LYS A 792 19.37 -16.75 -18.58
N GLY A 793 18.65 -17.72 -19.11
CA GLY A 793 19.16 -19.08 -19.24
C GLY A 793 19.29 -19.86 -17.93
N ILE A 794 18.61 -19.37 -16.85
CA ILE A 794 18.53 -20.10 -15.58
C ILE A 794 17.79 -21.42 -15.80
N LEU A 795 16.78 -21.41 -16.67
CA LEU A 795 16.00 -22.58 -17.06
C LEU A 795 15.90 -22.64 -18.59
N SER A 796 16.10 -23.83 -19.17
CA SER A 796 15.97 -24.07 -20.64
C SER A 796 14.59 -24.61 -20.96
N LEU A 797 13.95 -24.08 -22.00
CA LEU A 797 12.70 -24.63 -22.53
C LEU A 797 12.90 -26.02 -23.14
N GLU A 798 14.08 -26.31 -23.67
CA GLU A 798 14.42 -27.57 -24.35
C GLU A 798 14.38 -28.80 -23.43
N ASP A 799 14.43 -28.57 -22.10
CA ASP A 799 14.28 -29.63 -21.11
C ASP A 799 12.84 -30.17 -21.00
N TYR A 800 11.88 -29.51 -21.66
CA TYR A 800 10.45 -29.81 -21.54
C TYR A 800 9.81 -30.01 -22.93
N PRO A 801 9.07 -31.10 -23.14
CA PRO A 801 8.42 -31.33 -24.44
C PRO A 801 7.26 -30.36 -24.72
N ILE A 802 6.66 -29.78 -23.68
CA ILE A 802 5.55 -28.82 -23.77
C ILE A 802 5.85 -27.64 -22.89
N VAL A 803 5.64 -26.45 -23.43
CA VAL A 803 5.69 -25.17 -22.72
C VAL A 803 4.32 -24.48 -22.76
N ASP A 804 3.82 -24.04 -21.62
CA ASP A 804 2.62 -23.24 -21.47
C ASP A 804 3.05 -21.82 -21.07
N TYR A 805 2.97 -20.86 -22.01
CA TYR A 805 3.42 -19.48 -21.84
C TYR A 805 2.23 -18.58 -21.56
N ILE A 806 2.15 -18.09 -20.32
CA ILE A 806 1.12 -17.22 -19.81
C ILE A 806 1.49 -15.76 -20.09
N LEU A 807 0.64 -15.05 -20.83
CA LEU A 807 0.85 -13.63 -21.16
C LEU A 807 -0.30 -12.73 -20.68
N GLY A 808 -1.39 -13.28 -20.16
CA GLY A 808 -2.45 -12.50 -19.54
C GLY A 808 -2.85 -11.24 -20.29
N LEU A 809 -2.66 -10.09 -19.64
CA LEU A 809 -2.81 -8.75 -20.22
C LEU A 809 -1.47 -8.09 -20.55
N GLU A 810 -0.43 -8.86 -20.77
CA GLU A 810 0.91 -8.38 -21.13
C GLU A 810 0.88 -7.64 -22.46
N LYS A 811 1.39 -6.42 -22.48
CA LYS A 811 1.64 -5.59 -23.67
C LYS A 811 2.57 -4.44 -23.32
N GLU A 812 3.25 -3.90 -24.31
CA GLU A 812 4.04 -2.68 -24.15
C GLU A 812 3.14 -1.53 -23.66
N ASP A 813 3.48 -0.95 -22.50
CA ASP A 813 2.73 0.11 -21.88
C ASP A 813 3.63 1.31 -21.58
N ASN A 814 3.47 2.36 -22.39
CA ASN A 814 4.18 3.64 -22.24
C ASN A 814 3.26 4.75 -21.71
N SER A 815 2.01 4.42 -21.38
CA SER A 815 0.96 5.42 -21.13
C SER A 815 1.17 6.20 -19.82
N SER A 816 1.64 5.55 -18.77
CA SER A 816 1.80 6.17 -17.45
C SER A 816 3.15 6.89 -17.30
N ASN A 817 4.21 6.33 -17.86
CA ASN A 817 5.54 6.94 -17.82
C ASN A 817 6.43 6.51 -18.99
N PRO A 818 6.50 7.30 -20.06
CA PRO A 818 7.32 6.98 -21.22
C PRO A 818 8.83 6.96 -20.93
N ALA A 819 9.29 7.54 -19.82
CA ALA A 819 10.70 7.53 -19.43
C ALA A 819 11.09 6.31 -18.58
N ARG A 820 10.14 5.47 -18.19
CA ARG A 820 10.41 4.29 -17.39
C ARG A 820 10.84 3.13 -18.27
N ASN A 821 11.93 2.45 -17.89
CA ASN A 821 12.45 1.26 -18.56
C ASN A 821 11.63 -0.04 -18.28
N THR A 822 10.41 0.08 -17.75
CA THR A 822 9.55 -1.09 -17.55
C THR A 822 8.96 -1.49 -18.89
N TYR A 823 9.33 -2.65 -19.34
CA TYR A 823 9.00 -3.17 -20.65
C TYR A 823 8.14 -4.42 -20.49
N TYR A 824 6.86 -4.27 -20.73
CA TYR A 824 5.85 -5.33 -20.63
C TYR A 824 5.51 -5.98 -21.98
N LYS A 825 6.49 -6.07 -22.89
CA LYS A 825 6.30 -6.60 -24.24
C LYS A 825 5.84 -8.06 -24.22
N THR A 826 4.73 -8.35 -24.85
CA THR A 826 4.14 -9.69 -24.99
C THR A 826 5.16 -10.75 -25.36
N PHE A 827 5.97 -10.49 -26.38
CA PHE A 827 7.14 -11.31 -26.74
C PHE A 827 8.35 -10.40 -26.84
N SER A 828 9.17 -10.37 -25.81
CA SER A 828 10.44 -9.66 -25.84
C SER A 828 11.37 -10.23 -26.93
N SER A 829 12.31 -9.44 -27.42
CA SER A 829 13.25 -9.91 -28.45
C SER A 829 14.10 -11.12 -28.00
N PRO A 830 14.55 -11.22 -26.73
CA PRO A 830 15.16 -12.47 -26.24
C PRO A 830 14.20 -13.66 -26.28
N MET A 831 12.96 -13.49 -25.79
CA MET A 831 11.96 -14.55 -25.74
C MET A 831 11.59 -15.03 -27.16
N GLN A 832 11.44 -14.12 -28.14
CA GLN A 832 11.20 -14.52 -29.55
C GLN A 832 12.30 -15.47 -30.07
N ARG A 833 13.58 -15.18 -29.78
CA ARG A 833 14.70 -16.04 -30.19
C ARG A 833 14.65 -17.41 -29.51
N ILE A 834 14.38 -17.43 -28.21
CA ILE A 834 14.30 -18.65 -27.41
C ILE A 834 13.14 -19.54 -27.89
N LEU A 835 11.95 -18.96 -28.08
CA LEU A 835 10.76 -19.67 -28.56
C LEU A 835 10.95 -20.19 -30.00
N THR A 836 11.65 -19.42 -30.84
CA THR A 836 12.02 -19.88 -32.21
C THR A 836 12.89 -21.12 -32.15
N SER A 837 13.98 -21.10 -31.39
CA SER A 837 14.87 -22.27 -31.20
C SER A 837 14.10 -23.47 -30.65
N TYR A 838 13.30 -23.24 -29.59
CA TYR A 838 12.51 -24.28 -28.95
C TYR A 838 11.55 -24.99 -29.92
N CYS A 839 10.77 -24.23 -30.69
CA CYS A 839 9.84 -24.79 -31.66
C CYS A 839 10.60 -25.55 -32.77
N GLN A 840 11.68 -24.97 -33.32
CA GLN A 840 12.49 -25.60 -34.36
C GLN A 840 13.21 -26.85 -33.89
N SER A 841 13.46 -26.99 -32.59
CA SER A 841 14.03 -28.21 -31.99
C SER A 841 12.98 -29.27 -31.63
N GLY A 842 11.70 -29.06 -32.00
CA GLY A 842 10.62 -30.04 -31.79
C GLY A 842 9.78 -29.81 -30.52
N GLY A 843 9.97 -28.71 -29.85
CA GLY A 843 9.18 -28.36 -28.66
C GLY A 843 7.75 -27.88 -29.01
N HIS A 844 6.76 -28.24 -28.19
CA HIS A 844 5.35 -27.88 -28.40
C HIS A 844 4.95 -26.74 -27.50
N LEU A 845 4.22 -25.75 -28.05
CA LEU A 845 3.98 -24.48 -27.37
C LEU A 845 2.48 -24.16 -27.26
N LEU A 846 2.02 -23.93 -26.04
CA LEU A 846 0.76 -23.27 -25.72
C LEU A 846 1.04 -21.82 -25.35
N VAL A 847 0.29 -20.87 -25.92
CA VAL A 847 0.36 -19.43 -25.58
C VAL A 847 -1.03 -18.91 -25.32
N SER A 848 -1.20 -18.10 -24.27
CA SER A 848 -2.47 -17.41 -24.01
C SER A 848 -2.24 -15.98 -23.53
N GLY A 849 -2.89 -15.02 -24.18
CA GLY A 849 -2.81 -13.61 -23.81
C GLY A 849 -3.73 -12.73 -24.67
N ALA A 850 -4.15 -11.59 -24.12
CA ALA A 850 -5.09 -10.71 -24.77
C ALA A 850 -4.51 -9.95 -25.96
N TYR A 851 -3.20 -9.70 -25.96
CA TYR A 851 -2.52 -8.80 -26.91
C TYR A 851 -1.42 -9.48 -27.73
N VAL A 852 -1.51 -10.81 -27.91
CA VAL A 852 -0.51 -11.60 -28.62
C VAL A 852 -0.33 -11.22 -30.11
N GLY A 853 -1.30 -10.52 -30.70
CA GLY A 853 -1.26 -10.02 -32.07
C GLY A 853 -1.03 -8.52 -32.15
N SER A 854 -1.86 -7.74 -31.47
CA SER A 854 -1.83 -6.26 -31.52
C SER A 854 -0.51 -5.67 -31.05
N ASP A 855 0.06 -6.20 -29.97
CA ASP A 855 1.36 -5.76 -29.46
C ASP A 855 2.53 -6.11 -30.36
N MET A 856 2.33 -7.07 -31.28
CA MET A 856 3.34 -7.51 -32.26
C MET A 856 3.26 -6.77 -33.61
N ASP A 857 2.31 -5.85 -33.76
CA ASP A 857 2.19 -5.04 -34.99
C ASP A 857 3.22 -3.92 -35.12
N SER A 858 3.99 -3.67 -34.06
CA SER A 858 4.89 -2.50 -33.92
C SER A 858 6.12 -2.56 -34.86
N SER A 859 6.54 -3.72 -35.31
CA SER A 859 7.69 -3.87 -36.21
C SER A 859 7.55 -5.07 -37.16
N GLN A 860 8.31 -5.04 -38.27
CA GLN A 860 8.34 -6.15 -39.25
C GLN A 860 8.86 -7.43 -38.60
N GLY A 861 9.92 -7.36 -37.78
CA GLY A 861 10.50 -8.54 -37.11
C GLY A 861 9.52 -9.23 -36.16
N ASN A 862 8.73 -8.44 -35.42
CA ASN A 862 7.67 -8.96 -34.54
C ASN A 862 6.60 -9.70 -35.34
N LYS A 863 6.17 -9.14 -36.50
CA LYS A 863 5.21 -9.77 -37.41
C LYS A 863 5.75 -11.08 -37.99
N GLU A 864 7.01 -11.09 -38.39
CA GLU A 864 7.68 -12.28 -38.92
C GLU A 864 7.75 -13.42 -37.90
N PHE A 865 8.02 -13.12 -36.62
CA PHE A 865 8.00 -14.11 -35.56
C PHE A 865 6.61 -14.78 -35.42
N ILE A 866 5.53 -14.01 -35.27
CA ILE A 866 4.19 -14.59 -35.12
C ILE A 866 3.71 -15.30 -36.37
N GLN A 867 4.09 -14.85 -37.57
CA GLN A 867 3.69 -15.45 -38.84
C GLN A 867 4.47 -16.71 -39.18
N ASN A 868 5.78 -16.70 -38.96
CA ASN A 868 6.67 -17.80 -39.39
C ASN A 868 6.81 -18.89 -38.33
N ILE A 869 6.71 -18.55 -37.03
CA ILE A 869 6.88 -19.52 -35.94
C ILE A 869 5.53 -19.89 -35.34
N LEU A 870 4.73 -18.93 -34.93
CA LEU A 870 3.44 -19.18 -34.27
C LEU A 870 2.30 -19.38 -35.28
N LYS A 871 2.51 -19.06 -36.57
CA LYS A 871 1.61 -19.34 -37.72
C LYS A 871 0.27 -18.61 -37.66
N TYR A 872 0.28 -17.38 -37.16
CA TYR A 872 -0.90 -16.48 -37.23
C TYR A 872 -0.47 -15.04 -37.55
N ARG A 873 -1.45 -14.23 -37.92
CA ARG A 873 -1.30 -12.76 -38.00
C ARG A 873 -2.40 -12.09 -37.20
N HIS A 874 -2.13 -10.90 -36.76
CA HIS A 874 -3.15 -10.06 -36.11
C HIS A 874 -4.27 -9.74 -37.12
N GLY A 875 -5.53 -9.92 -36.70
CA GLY A 875 -6.71 -9.47 -37.44
C GLY A 875 -7.11 -8.07 -37.00
N ASN A 876 -7.84 -7.97 -35.93
CA ASN A 876 -8.21 -6.74 -35.22
C ASN A 876 -8.44 -7.10 -33.76
N SER A 877 -8.31 -6.17 -32.83
CA SER A 877 -8.79 -6.40 -31.47
C SER A 877 -10.33 -6.39 -31.45
N LEU A 878 -10.92 -7.31 -30.69
CA LEU A 878 -12.36 -7.45 -30.57
C LEU A 878 -12.97 -6.19 -29.91
N LYS A 879 -13.96 -5.58 -30.56
CA LYS A 879 -14.75 -4.47 -30.00
C LYS A 879 -16.17 -4.96 -29.74
N THR A 880 -16.66 -4.74 -28.54
CA THR A 880 -18.04 -5.09 -28.14
C THR A 880 -18.47 -4.24 -26.97
N ASP A 881 -19.77 -3.95 -26.88
CA ASP A 881 -20.36 -3.19 -25.77
C ASP A 881 -20.91 -4.09 -24.65
N GLY A 882 -20.91 -5.40 -24.85
CA GLY A 882 -21.37 -6.36 -23.84
C GLY A 882 -20.47 -6.43 -22.59
N ASP A 883 -21.05 -6.83 -21.48
CA ASP A 883 -20.29 -7.01 -20.21
C ASP A 883 -19.36 -8.24 -20.20
N LYS A 884 -19.59 -9.18 -21.13
CA LYS A 884 -18.87 -10.44 -21.26
C LYS A 884 -18.59 -10.73 -22.72
N ILE A 885 -17.51 -11.45 -22.97
CA ILE A 885 -17.13 -11.93 -24.29
C ILE A 885 -17.37 -13.44 -24.34
N ALA A 886 -18.25 -13.90 -25.21
CA ALA A 886 -18.49 -15.32 -25.43
C ALA A 886 -17.52 -15.88 -26.48
N VAL A 887 -16.91 -17.04 -26.18
CA VAL A 887 -16.00 -17.77 -27.05
C VAL A 887 -16.54 -19.20 -27.27
N ARG A 888 -16.46 -19.69 -28.51
CA ARG A 888 -16.87 -21.04 -28.91
C ARG A 888 -15.68 -21.79 -29.52
N GLY A 889 -15.51 -23.04 -29.15
CA GLY A 889 -14.50 -23.92 -29.72
C GLY A 889 -14.23 -25.17 -28.90
N LEU A 890 -13.60 -26.16 -29.47
CA LEU A 890 -13.28 -27.44 -28.82
C LEU A 890 -14.49 -28.14 -28.17
N GLY A 891 -15.71 -27.96 -28.75
CA GLY A 891 -16.95 -28.49 -28.18
C GLY A 891 -17.53 -27.70 -27.00
N HIS A 892 -16.99 -26.56 -26.65
CA HIS A 892 -17.40 -25.75 -25.51
C HIS A 892 -17.81 -24.34 -25.91
N THR A 893 -18.65 -23.72 -25.08
CA THR A 893 -18.94 -22.29 -25.09
C THR A 893 -18.71 -21.76 -23.68
N PHE A 894 -17.93 -20.69 -23.54
CA PHE A 894 -17.59 -20.07 -22.26
C PHE A 894 -17.52 -18.55 -22.41
N THR A 895 -17.38 -17.85 -21.28
CA THR A 895 -17.34 -16.38 -21.27
C THR A 895 -16.09 -15.86 -20.55
N LEU A 896 -15.60 -14.71 -21.05
CA LEU A 896 -14.54 -13.93 -20.43
C LEU A 896 -15.17 -12.67 -19.80
N PRO A 897 -14.69 -12.17 -18.66
CA PRO A 897 -15.16 -10.90 -18.09
C PRO A 897 -14.57 -9.73 -18.88
N ARG A 898 -15.40 -8.80 -19.34
CA ARG A 898 -14.92 -7.62 -20.07
C ARG A 898 -14.76 -6.36 -19.21
N LEU A 899 -15.59 -6.23 -18.20
CA LEU A 899 -15.59 -5.06 -17.32
C LEU A 899 -14.88 -5.32 -15.99
N PRO A 900 -14.34 -4.27 -15.33
CA PRO A 900 -13.81 -4.35 -13.98
C PRO A 900 -14.76 -5.08 -13.04
N ASN A 901 -14.25 -6.03 -12.25
CA ASN A 901 -15.03 -6.88 -11.36
C ASN A 901 -14.18 -7.41 -10.19
N GLU A 902 -14.83 -8.08 -9.22
CA GLU A 902 -14.20 -8.58 -7.98
C GLU A 902 -13.71 -10.04 -8.04
N GLN A 903 -13.67 -10.67 -9.22
CA GLN A 903 -13.32 -12.10 -9.34
C GLN A 903 -12.05 -12.36 -10.15
N SER A 904 -11.83 -11.57 -11.20
CA SER A 904 -10.66 -11.68 -12.06
C SER A 904 -10.44 -10.35 -12.78
N TYR A 905 -9.27 -10.15 -13.33
CA TYR A 905 -9.02 -8.98 -14.16
C TYR A 905 -9.93 -8.99 -15.42
N PRO A 906 -10.30 -7.82 -15.95
CA PRO A 906 -11.13 -7.72 -17.15
C PRO A 906 -10.29 -7.93 -18.43
N VAL A 907 -10.87 -8.60 -19.42
CA VAL A 907 -10.33 -8.77 -20.77
C VAL A 907 -11.10 -7.84 -21.70
N THR A 908 -10.68 -6.59 -21.84
CA THR A 908 -11.46 -5.54 -22.47
C THR A 908 -11.49 -5.65 -23.98
N SER A 909 -10.35 -5.88 -24.61
CA SER A 909 -10.17 -5.86 -26.08
C SER A 909 -9.21 -6.98 -26.53
N PRO A 910 -9.60 -8.27 -26.40
CA PRO A 910 -8.74 -9.37 -26.82
C PRO A 910 -8.56 -9.43 -28.33
N ASP A 911 -7.46 -9.98 -28.78
CA ASP A 911 -7.10 -10.02 -30.19
C ASP A 911 -7.87 -11.11 -30.96
N CYS A 912 -8.30 -10.74 -32.18
CA CYS A 912 -8.65 -11.70 -33.21
C CYS A 912 -7.36 -12.10 -33.93
N ILE A 913 -7.02 -13.39 -33.92
CA ILE A 913 -5.81 -13.92 -34.55
C ILE A 913 -6.18 -14.79 -35.75
N LEU A 914 -5.67 -14.45 -36.92
CA LEU A 914 -5.99 -15.11 -38.19
C LEU A 914 -4.93 -16.15 -38.55
N PRO A 915 -5.30 -17.41 -38.84
CA PRO A 915 -4.31 -18.45 -39.13
C PRO A 915 -3.54 -18.17 -40.43
N MET A 916 -2.26 -18.53 -40.43
CA MET A 916 -1.39 -18.58 -41.58
C MET A 916 -1.23 -20.05 -42.00
N SER A 917 -1.57 -20.35 -43.27
CA SER A 917 -1.52 -21.75 -43.76
C SER A 917 -0.15 -22.41 -43.46
N PRO A 918 -0.11 -23.66 -42.94
CA PRO A 918 -1.21 -24.63 -42.80
C PRO A 918 -1.93 -24.59 -41.42
N ALA A 919 -1.76 -23.54 -40.60
CA ALA A 919 -2.50 -23.39 -39.35
C ALA A 919 -4.02 -23.23 -39.60
N PHE A 920 -4.81 -23.51 -38.58
CA PHE A 920 -6.27 -23.49 -38.66
C PHE A 920 -6.91 -22.89 -37.38
N PRO A 921 -8.11 -22.28 -37.50
CA PRO A 921 -8.80 -21.73 -36.34
C PRO A 921 -9.43 -22.84 -35.49
N VAL A 922 -9.32 -22.75 -34.18
CA VAL A 922 -9.87 -23.74 -33.23
C VAL A 922 -10.93 -23.18 -32.29
N MET A 923 -10.97 -21.85 -32.14
CA MET A 923 -11.99 -21.14 -31.39
C MET A 923 -12.36 -19.84 -32.09
N THR A 924 -13.59 -19.36 -31.85
CA THR A 924 -14.10 -18.10 -32.40
C THR A 924 -14.80 -17.27 -31.35
N TYR A 925 -14.73 -15.95 -31.47
CA TYR A 925 -15.59 -15.04 -30.72
C TYR A 925 -17.03 -15.12 -31.24
N ALA A 926 -17.98 -15.43 -30.38
CA ALA A 926 -19.36 -15.72 -30.78
C ALA A 926 -20.08 -14.53 -31.44
N ILE A 927 -19.70 -13.31 -31.06
CA ILE A 927 -20.33 -12.07 -31.57
C ILE A 927 -19.88 -11.73 -32.99
N SER A 928 -18.65 -12.02 -33.36
CA SER A 928 -18.07 -11.64 -34.67
C SER A 928 -17.77 -12.83 -35.57
N ASN A 929 -17.82 -14.07 -35.03
CA ASN A 929 -17.32 -15.28 -35.69
C ASN A 929 -15.86 -15.19 -36.16
N THR A 930 -15.08 -14.23 -35.63
CA THR A 930 -13.64 -14.10 -35.90
C THR A 930 -12.84 -15.11 -35.07
N PRO A 931 -11.69 -15.60 -35.58
CA PRO A 931 -10.86 -16.52 -34.83
C PRO A 931 -10.33 -15.92 -33.54
N ALA A 932 -10.54 -16.63 -32.44
CA ALA A 932 -10.06 -16.32 -31.10
C ALA A 932 -8.85 -17.16 -30.71
N ALA A 933 -8.68 -18.33 -31.36
CA ALA A 933 -7.50 -19.18 -31.15
C ALA A 933 -7.14 -19.90 -32.45
N VAL A 934 -5.84 -20.15 -32.64
CA VAL A 934 -5.23 -20.78 -33.80
C VAL A 934 -4.37 -21.94 -33.34
N ALA A 935 -4.49 -23.08 -34.04
CA ALA A 935 -3.61 -24.24 -33.86
C ALA A 935 -2.79 -24.49 -35.12
N TYR A 936 -1.55 -24.88 -34.91
CA TYR A 936 -0.63 -25.30 -35.96
C TYR A 936 -0.06 -26.69 -35.66
N GLN A 937 -0.10 -27.56 -36.64
CA GLN A 937 0.50 -28.89 -36.60
C GLN A 937 1.50 -28.98 -37.75
N GLY A 938 2.77 -28.86 -37.42
CA GLY A 938 3.88 -29.11 -38.37
C GLY A 938 4.50 -30.50 -38.22
N ASN A 939 5.51 -30.79 -39.01
CA ASN A 939 6.25 -32.05 -38.89
C ASN A 939 7.09 -32.12 -37.62
N ASP A 940 7.64 -30.97 -37.19
CA ASP A 940 8.61 -30.89 -36.10
C ASP A 940 7.98 -30.39 -34.79
N TYR A 941 7.03 -29.44 -34.84
CA TYR A 941 6.42 -28.87 -33.67
C TYR A 941 4.94 -28.53 -33.83
N ARG A 942 4.25 -28.29 -32.73
CA ARG A 942 2.87 -27.83 -32.70
C ARG A 942 2.75 -26.56 -31.84
N THR A 943 1.88 -25.66 -32.28
CA THR A 943 1.51 -24.50 -31.47
C THR A 943 0.02 -24.42 -31.29
N PHE A 944 -0.39 -23.94 -30.10
CA PHE A 944 -1.77 -23.58 -29.79
C PHE A 944 -1.76 -22.19 -29.20
N VAL A 945 -2.27 -21.21 -29.92
CA VAL A 945 -2.25 -19.79 -29.49
C VAL A 945 -3.67 -19.27 -29.30
N MET A 946 -3.93 -18.68 -28.14
CA MET A 946 -5.18 -18.01 -27.81
C MET A 946 -4.97 -16.49 -27.80
N GLY A 947 -5.82 -15.73 -28.49
CA GLY A 947 -5.88 -14.27 -28.47
C GLY A 947 -6.59 -13.72 -27.22
N PHE A 948 -6.71 -14.54 -26.17
CA PHE A 948 -7.26 -14.19 -24.86
C PHE A 948 -6.58 -15.03 -23.78
N PRO A 949 -6.53 -14.55 -22.53
CA PRO A 949 -5.93 -15.28 -21.41
C PRO A 949 -6.76 -16.52 -21.02
N PHE A 950 -6.11 -17.66 -20.90
CA PHE A 950 -6.75 -18.92 -20.49
C PHE A 950 -7.33 -18.82 -19.06
N GLU A 951 -6.62 -18.23 -18.16
CA GLU A 951 -6.99 -18.07 -16.75
C GLU A 951 -8.22 -17.16 -16.56
N SER A 952 -8.55 -16.33 -17.57
CA SER A 952 -9.75 -15.48 -17.55
C SER A 952 -11.07 -16.24 -17.81
N ILE A 953 -11.00 -17.48 -18.24
CA ILE A 953 -12.16 -18.38 -18.36
C ILE A 953 -12.72 -18.64 -16.96
N ARG A 954 -13.96 -18.22 -16.70
CA ARG A 954 -14.50 -18.21 -15.32
C ARG A 954 -14.72 -19.60 -14.74
N GLU A 955 -15.31 -20.51 -15.54
CA GLU A 955 -15.71 -21.82 -15.07
C GLU A 955 -14.51 -22.77 -15.05
N GLU A 956 -14.18 -23.32 -13.89
CA GLU A 956 -13.09 -24.29 -13.73
C GLU A 956 -13.30 -25.56 -14.58
N THR A 957 -14.54 -26.02 -14.68
CA THR A 957 -14.88 -27.18 -15.51
C THR A 957 -14.58 -26.93 -17.00
N SER A 958 -14.84 -25.72 -17.48
CA SER A 958 -14.50 -25.29 -18.85
C SER A 958 -12.99 -25.22 -19.03
N ARG A 959 -12.24 -24.61 -18.09
CA ARG A 959 -10.76 -24.60 -18.12
C ARG A 959 -10.18 -26.01 -18.20
N ASN A 960 -10.68 -26.92 -17.35
CA ASN A 960 -10.18 -28.29 -17.31
C ASN A 960 -10.44 -29.04 -18.62
N ALA A 961 -11.63 -28.90 -19.21
CA ALA A 961 -11.97 -29.55 -20.47
C ALA A 961 -11.20 -28.98 -21.67
N ILE A 962 -11.00 -27.66 -21.71
CA ILE A 962 -10.23 -26.98 -22.75
C ILE A 962 -8.76 -27.39 -22.67
N MET A 963 -8.15 -27.37 -21.47
CA MET A 963 -6.76 -27.80 -21.27
C MET A 963 -6.56 -29.28 -21.70
N ALA A 964 -7.50 -30.14 -21.34
CA ALA A 964 -7.44 -31.56 -21.77
C ALA A 964 -7.45 -31.69 -23.31
N SER A 965 -8.26 -30.89 -24.00
CA SER A 965 -8.32 -30.89 -25.48
C SER A 965 -7.03 -30.31 -26.08
N ILE A 966 -6.47 -29.24 -25.51
CA ILE A 966 -5.19 -28.66 -25.93
C ILE A 966 -4.06 -29.65 -25.74
N LEU A 967 -3.91 -30.27 -24.59
CA LEU A 967 -2.85 -31.23 -24.32
C LEU A 967 -2.96 -32.48 -25.20
N ARG A 968 -4.19 -32.94 -25.48
CA ARG A 968 -4.40 -34.02 -26.46
C ARG A 968 -3.87 -33.59 -27.84
N PHE A 969 -4.20 -32.42 -28.33
CA PHE A 969 -3.71 -31.90 -29.60
C PHE A 969 -2.18 -31.84 -29.65
N LEU A 970 -1.54 -31.31 -28.55
CA LEU A 970 -0.08 -31.19 -28.52
C LEU A 970 0.66 -32.52 -28.38
N THR A 971 0.02 -33.61 -27.92
CA THR A 971 0.68 -34.92 -27.60
C THR A 971 0.24 -36.10 -28.46
N THR A 972 -0.76 -35.99 -29.35
CA THR A 972 -1.22 -37.11 -30.19
C THR A 972 -0.19 -37.41 -31.24
N ASP A 973 0.30 -38.66 -31.31
CA ASP A 973 1.17 -39.11 -32.35
C ASP A 973 0.45 -39.13 -33.69
N TYR A 974 1.24 -39.03 -34.82
CA TYR A 974 0.72 -38.98 -36.19
C TYR A 974 0.02 -40.29 -36.64
N THR A 975 -0.09 -41.27 -35.76
CA THR A 975 -0.53 -42.63 -36.12
C THR A 975 -1.87 -43.01 -35.55
N ASP A 976 -2.59 -42.15 -34.85
CA ASP A 976 -3.92 -42.42 -34.30
C ASP A 976 -5.05 -41.66 -35.01
#